data_1c84256c587879e9411a378397b50108
#
_entry.id   1c84256c587879e9411a378397b50108
#
_cell.length_a   1.000
_cell.length_b   1.000
_cell.length_c   1.000
_cell.angle_alpha   90.00
_cell.angle_beta   90.00
_cell.angle_gamma   90.00
#
_symmetry.space_group_name_H-M   'P 1'
#
loop_
_entity.id
_entity.type
_entity.pdbx_description
1 polymer ?
#
loop_
_entity_poly.entity_id
_entity_poly.type
_entity_poly.pdbx_seq_one_letter_code
_entity_poly.pdbx_strand_id
1 'polypeptide(L)'
;MALSRRTFSALAGSAALGLALGGSGGPGASSAFAARTVPTGPAPAPPSADGEPHTIGYDRYSLLVDGKRLVVWSGELPPFRLPSPSLWRDVLQKMRAHGYNAVSIYVAWNYHSPAPGRYDFTGVRDLDLFLRTAAETGLYVILRPGPYINAEVDGGGFPGWLTATRGRARSDDPEYLAHVDEWLTQVNRIARKHLFTQGTGTVLLYQIENEYDARVGSAGSRAYMSHLYRKVRADGIDVPLFHNDKGRNGYWTPGSFDTGSERGGWLYGFDGYPSPESTPPDWGTFGPGGAKGGASASPSTPGFVPEFGGGWFDPWGGVFFDGLGYAESRRTRDAAYERRFYLTNLANGLTLHNVYMTFGGTSWGWLPAPVVYTSYDYGAAIDEARQVTDKIAPMHQLGHLLQRVPDFAKLDRAADVRATGLKVYHLTNPDTGAHVYVARNDGDDTVTADLPTAAGDLRISVPARDAKLVAADLSLGPRKLKYASVQPSMRVTAGRQDIAVFTGPKGEMAELLVDCPDEPDVLRLDPEAAWVLDDTGLHVNAPLGQGGLIRVLVEKGERDRPLLLLLADDATAVRLFPYDTPSGTVLVYGPALLRHAEVRGSEVHLSGDIAETTSMEVWGPRGIDTLVWNGRRLPVRVTLSGSLMTTGPLPGVPEVRLPRLGGWRMRRENPEAGPGYDDSGWRTADRKTSFSTTAVPEGQPVLFADDYGFHYGDVWYRGTFDDARGIEEVALGYSTGTQGLLMAWLDGEPLGTHRMPVPDRDTVRKGTWTDTAAFPVREELRSPGRHVLSVLVRRMQHDQDGKADDGHKAARGLTAAVFTGASPKVVWRIRGEGPPDPVRGPLNNGGLHGEREGWHLPGFADRDWEPVDFPVSARYQGVTWYRTTFRLAVPGDVDASVGLTLEDDPYRAYRAQIFLNGWNLGQYINNVGPQHTFVLPNGILRTRGENTLALAVLSEFTTLSGPGTVRLSLLGRALGGTEVSVVPSPGR
;
A
#
# COMPACT_ATOMS: atom_id res chain seq x y z
N MET A 1 17.67 -53.87 -21.04
CA MET A 1 17.26 -53.75 -22.43
C MET A 1 16.92 -52.28 -22.65
N ALA A 2 17.78 -51.48 -23.04
CA ALA A 2 18.53 -51.27 -24.24
C ALA A 2 17.65 -50.69 -25.39
N LEU A 3 18.14 -49.54 -25.85
CA LEU A 3 17.93 -48.88 -27.16
C LEU A 3 16.71 -47.96 -27.29
N SER A 4 16.78 -46.82 -27.89
CA SER A 4 17.92 -46.17 -28.61
C SER A 4 17.56 -44.71 -28.96
N ARG A 5 18.60 -43.90 -29.04
CA ARG A 5 18.70 -42.57 -29.67
C ARG A 5 18.35 -42.58 -31.17
N ARG A 6 17.90 -41.47 -31.66
CA ARG A 6 18.03 -40.79 -32.96
C ARG A 6 16.70 -40.14 -33.32
N THR A 7 16.57 -38.88 -33.78
CA THR A 7 17.34 -38.27 -34.85
C THR A 7 17.28 -36.76 -34.72
N PHE A 8 18.43 -36.15 -34.77
CA PHE A 8 18.71 -34.73 -35.10
C PHE A 8 18.84 -34.61 -36.64
N SER A 9 18.40 -33.51 -37.21
CA SER A 9 18.92 -32.84 -38.42
C SER A 9 17.76 -32.05 -39.06
N ALA A 10 17.80 -30.85 -39.30
CA ALA A 10 18.68 -29.84 -39.85
C ALA A 10 17.90 -29.11 -40.96
N LEU A 11 17.88 -27.84 -40.89
CA LEU A 11 17.78 -27.02 -42.10
C LEU A 11 18.54 -25.71 -41.85
N ALA A 12 19.79 -25.73 -42.28
CA ALA A 12 20.60 -24.55 -42.53
C ALA A 12 20.65 -24.36 -44.06
N GLY A 13 20.58 -23.16 -44.50
CA GLY A 13 20.84 -22.79 -45.89
C GLY A 13 20.39 -21.37 -46.11
N SER A 14 21.07 -20.39 -46.57
CA SER A 14 22.41 -20.21 -47.13
C SER A 14 22.51 -18.68 -47.26
N ALA A 15 23.58 -18.10 -46.74
CA ALA A 15 23.96 -16.73 -47.06
C ALA A 15 24.85 -16.71 -48.30
N ALA A 16 24.67 -15.77 -49.15
CA ALA A 16 25.59 -15.48 -50.27
C ALA A 16 26.27 -14.12 -50.06
N LEU A 17 27.58 -14.17 -50.19
CA LEU A 17 28.56 -13.11 -50.16
C LEU A 17 28.27 -11.93 -51.07
N GLY A 18 28.71 -10.76 -50.63
CA GLY A 18 29.03 -9.60 -51.45
C GLY A 18 30.12 -8.77 -50.81
N LEU A 19 31.36 -9.00 -51.21
CA LEU A 19 32.51 -8.13 -50.92
C LEU A 19 32.49 -6.93 -51.84
N ALA A 20 32.68 -5.72 -51.31
CA ALA A 20 33.29 -4.61 -52.05
C ALA A 20 34.07 -3.69 -51.08
N LEU A 21 35.28 -3.43 -51.47
CA LEU A 21 36.34 -2.70 -50.80
C LEU A 21 36.17 -1.16 -50.76
N GLY A 22 36.63 -0.55 -49.73
CA GLY A 22 37.40 0.71 -49.81
C GLY A 22 36.76 1.99 -49.30
N GLY A 23 37.40 2.62 -48.33
CA GLY A 23 37.20 4.02 -47.98
C GLY A 23 37.36 4.41 -46.51
N SER A 24 38.51 4.94 -46.21
CA SER A 24 38.95 5.41 -44.90
C SER A 24 38.18 6.61 -44.36
N GLY A 25 37.99 6.68 -43.05
CA GLY A 25 38.01 7.90 -42.27
C GLY A 25 36.80 8.28 -41.45
N GLY A 26 36.94 8.31 -40.10
CA GLY A 26 36.14 9.07 -39.16
C GLY A 26 35.53 8.27 -37.99
N PRO A 27 35.80 8.64 -36.76
CA PRO A 27 35.32 7.90 -35.60
C PRO A 27 33.89 8.31 -35.23
N GLY A 28 33.05 7.33 -34.89
CA GLY A 28 31.84 7.56 -34.11
C GLY A 28 30.51 7.42 -34.86
N ALA A 29 30.19 6.22 -35.31
CA ALA A 29 28.80 5.86 -35.52
C ALA A 29 28.53 4.58 -34.73
N SER A 30 27.99 4.76 -33.52
CA SER A 30 27.32 3.67 -32.79
C SER A 30 26.22 3.17 -33.70
N SER A 31 26.38 1.97 -34.26
CA SER A 31 25.28 1.25 -34.93
C SER A 31 24.22 0.94 -33.86
N ALA A 32 23.23 1.87 -33.70
CA ALA A 32 21.99 1.55 -33.07
C ALA A 32 21.34 0.40 -33.83
N PHE A 33 21.47 -0.83 -33.34
CA PHE A 33 20.56 -1.88 -33.70
C PHE A 33 19.17 -1.35 -33.36
N ALA A 34 18.39 -0.96 -34.35
CA ALA A 34 16.95 -0.77 -34.21
C ALA A 34 16.40 -2.15 -33.81
N ALA A 35 16.22 -2.34 -32.49
CA ALA A 35 15.58 -3.54 -31.98
C ALA A 35 14.22 -3.64 -32.64
N ARG A 36 13.96 -4.73 -33.34
CA ARG A 36 12.65 -5.03 -33.90
C ARG A 36 11.65 -4.96 -32.74
N THR A 37 10.74 -3.98 -32.76
CA THR A 37 9.70 -3.86 -31.75
C THR A 37 8.79 -5.09 -31.82
N VAL A 38 8.55 -5.71 -30.67
CA VAL A 38 7.64 -6.85 -30.57
C VAL A 38 6.24 -6.40 -31.00
N PRO A 39 5.53 -7.16 -31.89
CA PRO A 39 4.19 -6.81 -32.31
C PRO A 39 3.16 -6.90 -31.17
N THR A 40 2.02 -6.27 -31.36
CA THR A 40 0.84 -6.44 -30.51
C THR A 40 0.37 -7.89 -30.55
N GLY A 41 0.05 -8.45 -29.40
CA GLY A 41 -0.40 -9.82 -29.25
C GLY A 41 -0.98 -10.10 -27.87
N PRO A 42 -1.44 -11.32 -27.58
CA PRO A 42 -2.04 -11.66 -26.30
C PRO A 42 -1.05 -11.43 -25.15
N ALA A 43 -1.55 -10.94 -24.03
CA ALA A 43 -0.78 -10.79 -22.81
C ALA A 43 -0.22 -12.15 -22.31
N PRO A 44 0.85 -12.15 -21.51
CA PRO A 44 1.29 -13.35 -20.79
C PRO A 44 0.15 -13.94 -19.93
N ALA A 45 0.20 -15.24 -19.68
CA ALA A 45 -0.66 -15.85 -18.68
C ALA A 45 -0.39 -15.24 -17.28
N PRO A 46 -1.35 -15.30 -16.35
CA PRO A 46 -1.08 -14.94 -14.96
C PRO A 46 0.14 -15.68 -14.41
N PRO A 47 1.02 -15.00 -13.63
CA PRO A 47 2.27 -15.61 -13.19
C PRO A 47 2.03 -16.70 -12.15
N SER A 48 2.93 -17.69 -12.13
CA SER A 48 2.97 -18.75 -11.12
C SER A 48 4.41 -19.21 -10.89
N ALA A 49 4.62 -19.92 -9.81
CA ALA A 49 5.86 -20.67 -9.56
C ALA A 49 5.75 -22.04 -10.26
N ASP A 50 5.95 -22.08 -11.59
CA ASP A 50 5.72 -23.27 -12.43
C ASP A 50 6.96 -24.14 -12.62
N GLY A 51 8.13 -23.67 -12.16
CA GLY A 51 9.42 -24.35 -12.26
C GLY A 51 10.14 -24.14 -13.60
N GLU A 52 9.56 -23.36 -14.52
CA GLU A 52 10.15 -23.11 -15.83
C GLU A 52 10.82 -21.73 -15.88
N PRO A 53 12.04 -21.62 -16.41
CA PRO A 53 12.70 -20.32 -16.55
C PRO A 53 11.98 -19.38 -17.49
N HIS A 54 11.82 -18.11 -17.09
CA HIS A 54 11.17 -17.06 -17.88
C HIS A 54 12.14 -15.96 -18.27
N THR A 55 11.82 -15.24 -19.34
CA THR A 55 12.58 -14.08 -19.78
C THR A 55 11.82 -12.78 -19.50
N ILE A 56 12.52 -11.77 -18.97
CA ILE A 56 11.99 -10.44 -18.79
C ILE A 56 12.85 -9.47 -19.61
N GLY A 57 12.21 -8.79 -20.55
CA GLY A 57 12.79 -7.72 -21.32
C GLY A 57 11.86 -6.52 -21.36
N TYR A 58 12.21 -5.51 -22.13
CA TYR A 58 11.36 -4.35 -22.38
C TYR A 58 11.76 -3.64 -23.68
N ASP A 59 10.82 -2.89 -24.20
CA ASP A 59 11.06 -1.86 -25.21
C ASP A 59 10.42 -0.53 -24.75
N ARG A 60 10.39 0.47 -25.62
CA ARG A 60 9.79 1.76 -25.29
C ARG A 60 8.31 1.73 -24.93
N TYR A 61 7.60 0.65 -25.25
CA TYR A 61 6.15 0.54 -25.04
C TYR A 61 5.77 -0.18 -23.74
N SER A 62 6.42 -1.32 -23.45
CA SER A 62 6.00 -2.17 -22.33
C SER A 62 7.13 -3.09 -21.84
N LEU A 63 6.89 -3.77 -20.70
CA LEU A 63 7.65 -4.97 -20.39
C LEU A 63 7.34 -6.08 -21.44
N LEU A 64 8.28 -7.01 -21.55
CA LEU A 64 8.20 -8.19 -22.40
C LEU A 64 8.46 -9.42 -21.53
N VAL A 65 7.46 -10.24 -21.34
CA VAL A 65 7.55 -11.51 -20.62
C VAL A 65 7.44 -12.64 -21.64
N ASP A 66 8.48 -13.44 -21.79
CA ASP A 66 8.59 -14.50 -22.79
C ASP A 66 8.23 -14.03 -24.21
N GLY A 67 8.68 -12.82 -24.52
CA GLY A 67 8.43 -12.17 -25.79
C GLY A 67 7.00 -11.64 -25.99
N LYS A 68 6.14 -11.69 -24.97
CA LYS A 68 4.79 -11.11 -24.98
C LYS A 68 4.75 -9.80 -24.22
N ARG A 69 3.96 -8.84 -24.70
CA ARG A 69 3.79 -7.54 -24.04
C ARG A 69 3.02 -7.65 -22.75
N LEU A 70 3.57 -7.05 -21.71
CA LEU A 70 2.94 -6.94 -20.38
C LEU A 70 2.78 -5.48 -19.99
N VAL A 71 1.53 -5.05 -19.83
CA VAL A 71 1.19 -3.81 -19.10
C VAL A 71 1.09 -4.15 -17.63
N VAL A 72 1.81 -3.43 -16.79
CA VAL A 72 1.77 -3.63 -15.34
C VAL A 72 0.72 -2.72 -14.73
N TRP A 73 -0.27 -3.33 -14.09
CA TRP A 73 -1.27 -2.68 -13.27
C TRP A 73 -1.12 -3.19 -11.83
N SER A 74 -0.26 -2.49 -11.09
CA SER A 74 0.15 -2.84 -9.73
C SER A 74 -0.46 -1.91 -8.70
N GLY A 75 -0.53 -2.38 -7.48
CA GLY A 75 -0.87 -1.57 -6.31
C GLY A 75 0.02 -1.88 -5.13
N GLU A 76 0.29 -0.85 -4.33
CA GLU A 76 1.10 -1.00 -3.11
C GLU A 76 0.28 -1.61 -1.98
N LEU A 77 0.87 -2.63 -1.34
CA LEU A 77 0.37 -3.30 -0.13
C LEU A 77 1.54 -3.54 0.82
N PRO A 78 1.70 -2.78 1.91
CA PRO A 78 2.78 -2.98 2.87
C PRO A 78 2.46 -4.14 3.84
N PRO A 79 3.12 -5.32 3.74
CA PRO A 79 2.83 -6.46 4.62
C PRO A 79 3.00 -6.15 6.11
N PHE A 80 3.94 -5.26 6.44
CA PHE A 80 4.23 -4.83 7.80
C PHE A 80 3.10 -3.98 8.45
N ARG A 81 2.15 -3.44 7.65
CA ARG A 81 0.95 -2.74 8.14
C ARG A 81 -0.28 -3.64 8.28
N LEU A 82 -0.13 -4.94 8.04
CA LEU A 82 -1.17 -5.94 8.25
C LEU A 82 -0.60 -7.12 9.06
N PRO A 83 -0.51 -7.01 10.41
CA PRO A 83 0.18 -7.96 11.27
C PRO A 83 -0.63 -9.25 11.49
N SER A 84 -1.16 -9.79 10.41
CA SER A 84 -1.90 -11.06 10.36
C SER A 84 -1.66 -11.72 9.00
N PRO A 85 -0.71 -12.64 8.88
CA PRO A 85 -0.27 -13.22 7.61
C PRO A 85 -1.40 -13.84 6.77
N SER A 86 -2.40 -14.44 7.42
CA SER A 86 -3.56 -15.00 6.70
C SER A 86 -4.36 -13.95 5.94
N LEU A 87 -4.36 -12.70 6.40
CA LEU A 87 -5.07 -11.59 5.75
C LEU A 87 -4.35 -11.04 4.53
N TRP A 88 -3.05 -11.35 4.33
CA TRP A 88 -2.35 -10.98 3.09
C TRP A 88 -3.04 -11.60 1.88
N ARG A 89 -3.44 -12.88 1.98
CA ARG A 89 -4.21 -13.57 0.94
C ARG A 89 -5.54 -12.87 0.63
N ASP A 90 -6.25 -12.39 1.65
CA ASP A 90 -7.52 -11.67 1.46
C ASP A 90 -7.34 -10.44 0.56
N VAL A 91 -6.37 -9.59 0.90
CA VAL A 91 -6.11 -8.36 0.14
C VAL A 91 -5.58 -8.67 -1.26
N LEU A 92 -4.64 -9.61 -1.40
CA LEU A 92 -4.09 -10.03 -2.70
C LEU A 92 -5.19 -10.58 -3.62
N GLN A 93 -6.12 -11.38 -3.11
CA GLN A 93 -7.25 -11.90 -3.88
C GLN A 93 -8.22 -10.78 -4.30
N LYS A 94 -8.47 -9.78 -3.44
CA LYS A 94 -9.25 -8.59 -3.78
C LYS A 94 -8.57 -7.81 -4.91
N MET A 95 -7.27 -7.56 -4.81
CA MET A 95 -6.51 -6.90 -5.88
C MET A 95 -6.65 -7.67 -7.21
N ARG A 96 -6.37 -8.98 -7.21
CA ARG A 96 -6.48 -9.79 -8.42
C ARG A 96 -7.88 -9.77 -9.02
N ALA A 97 -8.92 -9.93 -8.21
CA ALA A 97 -10.31 -9.91 -8.67
C ALA A 97 -10.69 -8.57 -9.33
N HIS A 98 -10.10 -7.48 -8.88
CA HIS A 98 -10.31 -6.15 -9.45
C HIS A 98 -9.26 -5.74 -10.49
N GLY A 99 -8.64 -6.71 -11.16
CA GLY A 99 -7.84 -6.46 -12.36
C GLY A 99 -6.40 -6.05 -12.13
N TYR A 100 -5.87 -6.13 -10.90
CA TYR A 100 -4.43 -6.00 -10.68
C TYR A 100 -3.71 -7.27 -11.16
N ASN A 101 -2.58 -7.12 -11.83
CA ASN A 101 -1.71 -8.23 -12.22
C ASN A 101 -0.38 -8.24 -11.47
N ALA A 102 -0.13 -7.23 -10.65
CA ALA A 102 1.05 -7.13 -9.81
C ALA A 102 0.70 -6.51 -8.46
N VAL A 103 1.53 -6.82 -7.46
CA VAL A 103 1.56 -6.16 -6.16
C VAL A 103 2.96 -5.59 -5.93
N SER A 104 3.03 -4.37 -5.43
CA SER A 104 4.28 -3.75 -4.99
C SER A 104 4.35 -3.77 -3.48
N ILE A 105 5.54 -4.07 -2.95
CA ILE A 105 5.76 -4.13 -1.51
C ILE A 105 7.09 -3.48 -1.12
N TYR A 106 7.05 -2.64 -0.10
CA TYR A 106 8.23 -2.27 0.66
C TYR A 106 8.59 -3.33 1.69
N VAL A 107 9.89 -3.51 1.94
CA VAL A 107 10.42 -4.31 3.04
C VAL A 107 11.17 -3.39 3.98
N ALA A 108 10.59 -3.10 5.14
CA ALA A 108 11.12 -2.12 6.09
C ALA A 108 12.24 -2.75 6.94
N TRP A 109 13.45 -2.19 6.87
CA TRP A 109 14.62 -2.70 7.60
C TRP A 109 14.41 -2.68 9.12
N ASN A 110 13.84 -1.60 9.68
CA ASN A 110 13.52 -1.49 11.10
C ASN A 110 12.54 -2.56 11.60
N TYR A 111 11.65 -3.05 10.73
CA TYR A 111 10.68 -4.08 11.07
C TYR A 111 11.30 -5.47 11.24
N HIS A 112 12.40 -5.72 10.55
CA HIS A 112 13.08 -7.00 10.50
C HIS A 112 14.36 -7.06 11.32
N SER A 113 14.98 -5.92 11.69
CA SER A 113 16.30 -5.87 12.33
C SER A 113 16.25 -5.19 13.70
N PRO A 114 16.03 -5.95 14.78
CA PRO A 114 15.97 -5.42 16.14
C PRO A 114 17.32 -4.94 16.70
N ALA A 115 18.43 -5.40 16.17
CA ALA A 115 19.79 -5.06 16.57
C ALA A 115 20.77 -5.35 15.41
N PRO A 116 21.98 -4.77 15.41
CA PRO A 116 23.01 -5.09 14.43
C PRO A 116 23.26 -6.60 14.33
N GLY A 117 23.30 -7.13 13.11
CA GLY A 117 23.50 -8.56 12.85
C GLY A 117 22.34 -9.48 13.23
N ARG A 118 21.21 -8.96 13.68
CA ARG A 118 20.01 -9.73 14.03
C ARG A 118 18.87 -9.41 13.11
N TYR A 119 18.25 -10.45 12.57
CA TYR A 119 17.14 -10.33 11.61
C TYR A 119 16.05 -11.35 11.93
N ASP A 120 14.79 -10.93 11.77
CA ASP A 120 13.62 -11.79 11.95
C ASP A 120 12.70 -11.70 10.72
N PHE A 121 12.50 -12.85 10.08
CA PHE A 121 11.58 -13.05 8.96
C PHE A 121 10.57 -14.16 9.27
N THR A 122 10.08 -14.22 10.50
CA THR A 122 9.14 -15.25 10.96
C THR A 122 7.79 -14.66 11.36
N GLY A 123 6.77 -15.49 11.41
CA GLY A 123 5.42 -15.10 11.86
C GLY A 123 4.86 -13.92 11.06
N VAL A 124 4.55 -12.82 11.74
CA VAL A 124 4.02 -11.60 11.08
C VAL A 124 5.03 -10.88 10.18
N ARG A 125 6.30 -11.33 10.19
CA ARG A 125 7.41 -10.81 9.39
C ARG A 125 7.85 -11.75 8.26
N ASP A 126 7.09 -12.81 7.99
CA ASP A 126 7.48 -13.86 7.05
C ASP A 126 7.34 -13.39 5.60
N LEU A 127 8.43 -12.81 5.08
CA LEU A 127 8.52 -12.37 3.68
C LEU A 127 8.42 -13.55 2.69
N ASP A 128 8.97 -14.72 3.03
CA ASP A 128 8.89 -15.92 2.20
C ASP A 128 7.44 -16.36 2.01
N LEU A 129 6.65 -16.37 3.10
CA LEU A 129 5.22 -16.67 3.05
C LEU A 129 4.45 -15.64 2.21
N PHE A 130 4.77 -14.35 2.33
CA PHE A 130 4.11 -13.32 1.52
C PHE A 130 4.35 -13.55 0.02
N LEU A 131 5.61 -13.77 -0.37
CA LEU A 131 5.98 -13.99 -1.77
C LEU A 131 5.34 -15.26 -2.35
N ARG A 132 5.27 -16.33 -1.58
CA ARG A 132 4.52 -17.55 -1.97
C ARG A 132 3.03 -17.27 -2.13
N THR A 133 2.43 -16.51 -1.21
CA THR A 133 1.01 -16.17 -1.27
C THR A 133 0.68 -15.32 -2.50
N ALA A 134 1.58 -14.39 -2.88
CA ALA A 134 1.43 -13.61 -4.11
C ALA A 134 1.49 -14.51 -5.36
N ALA A 135 2.44 -15.45 -5.43
CA ALA A 135 2.55 -16.41 -6.52
C ALA A 135 1.31 -17.32 -6.62
N GLU A 136 0.83 -17.88 -5.50
CA GLU A 136 -0.39 -18.68 -5.43
C GLU A 136 -1.65 -17.89 -5.83
N THR A 137 -1.63 -16.58 -5.64
CA THR A 137 -2.73 -15.70 -6.05
C THR A 137 -2.65 -15.31 -7.54
N GLY A 138 -1.51 -15.55 -8.20
CA GLY A 138 -1.28 -15.21 -9.60
C GLY A 138 -0.98 -13.73 -9.82
N LEU A 139 -0.20 -13.13 -8.92
CA LEU A 139 0.27 -11.75 -9.01
C LEU A 139 1.79 -11.69 -9.16
N TYR A 140 2.28 -10.87 -10.08
CA TYR A 140 3.68 -10.45 -10.08
C TYR A 140 4.00 -9.64 -8.83
N VAL A 141 5.26 -9.62 -8.42
CA VAL A 141 5.74 -8.83 -7.30
C VAL A 141 6.77 -7.80 -7.76
N ILE A 142 6.58 -6.55 -7.35
CA ILE A 142 7.57 -5.48 -7.40
C ILE A 142 8.15 -5.35 -6.00
N LEU A 143 9.41 -5.78 -5.81
CA LEU A 143 10.04 -5.84 -4.50
C LEU A 143 10.89 -4.59 -4.24
N ARG A 144 10.66 -3.93 -3.10
CA ARG A 144 11.24 -2.62 -2.79
C ARG A 144 11.91 -2.61 -1.38
N PRO A 145 13.10 -3.20 -1.21
CA PRO A 145 13.74 -3.33 0.12
C PRO A 145 14.56 -2.11 0.58
N GLY A 146 14.62 -1.05 -0.18
CA GLY A 146 15.37 0.14 0.16
C GLY A 146 16.87 0.06 -0.17
N PRO A 147 17.77 0.43 0.78
CA PRO A 147 17.70 0.40 2.26
C PRO A 147 16.81 1.45 2.94
N TYR A 148 16.65 2.63 2.37
CA TYR A 148 15.69 3.64 2.78
C TYR A 148 14.39 3.48 1.99
N ILE A 149 13.23 3.54 2.64
CA ILE A 149 11.94 3.33 1.96
C ILE A 149 10.96 4.48 2.12
N ASN A 150 11.24 5.44 2.98
CA ASN A 150 10.30 6.49 3.40
C ASN A 150 9.00 5.90 3.98
N ALA A 151 7.96 5.75 3.19
CA ALA A 151 6.70 5.07 3.48
C ALA A 151 6.02 5.50 4.80
N GLU A 152 6.31 6.70 5.31
CA GLU A 152 5.86 7.25 6.60
C GLU A 152 6.02 6.25 7.76
N VAL A 153 7.10 5.47 7.74
CA VAL A 153 7.51 4.62 8.87
C VAL A 153 8.65 5.27 9.65
N ASP A 154 8.82 4.83 10.89
CA ASP A 154 9.90 5.25 11.79
C ASP A 154 11.26 5.24 11.08
N GLY A 155 12.00 6.36 11.16
CA GLY A 155 13.30 6.54 10.53
C GLY A 155 13.31 6.39 9.00
N GLY A 156 12.14 6.35 8.34
CA GLY A 156 12.04 6.02 6.91
C GLY A 156 12.42 4.57 6.59
N GLY A 157 12.24 3.68 7.56
CA GLY A 157 12.58 2.26 7.49
C GLY A 157 13.96 1.91 8.08
N PHE A 158 14.76 2.88 8.46
CA PHE A 158 16.03 2.62 9.15
C PHE A 158 15.80 2.08 10.57
N PRO A 159 16.52 1.03 11.00
CA PRO A 159 16.39 0.52 12.36
C PRO A 159 16.91 1.54 13.38
N GLY A 160 16.23 1.61 14.54
CA GLY A 160 16.58 2.57 15.59
C GLY A 160 18.04 2.50 16.04
N TRP A 161 18.66 1.31 16.03
CA TRP A 161 20.07 1.15 16.39
C TRP A 161 21.04 1.84 15.40
N LEU A 162 20.60 2.10 14.15
CA LEU A 162 21.43 2.81 13.15
C LEU A 162 21.69 4.27 13.56
N THR A 163 20.81 4.87 14.36
CA THR A 163 20.97 6.23 14.88
C THR A 163 22.26 6.40 15.73
N ALA A 164 22.70 5.32 16.39
CA ALA A 164 23.86 5.29 17.26
C ALA A 164 25.16 4.85 16.55
N THR A 165 25.18 4.83 15.21
CA THR A 165 26.36 4.47 14.39
C THR A 165 27.02 5.71 13.80
N ARG A 166 28.31 5.63 13.50
CA ARG A 166 29.08 6.74 12.93
C ARG A 166 28.75 6.99 11.47
N GLY A 167 28.56 5.91 10.69
CA GLY A 167 28.43 5.96 9.23
C GLY A 167 27.32 6.92 8.77
N ARG A 168 27.61 7.70 7.74
CA ARG A 168 26.60 8.59 7.13
C ARG A 168 25.63 7.80 6.29
N ALA A 169 24.35 7.87 6.62
CA ALA A 169 23.31 7.18 5.86
C ALA A 169 23.13 7.74 4.44
N ARG A 170 22.61 6.90 3.54
CA ARG A 170 22.29 7.23 2.14
C ARG A 170 23.48 7.84 1.41
N SER A 171 24.66 7.24 1.61
CA SER A 171 25.94 7.70 1.02
C SER A 171 26.89 6.53 0.77
N ASP A 172 28.03 6.80 0.16
CA ASP A 172 29.12 5.86 -0.06
C ASP A 172 30.03 5.65 1.19
N ASP A 173 29.56 6.04 2.37
CA ASP A 173 30.25 5.82 3.63
C ASP A 173 30.43 4.32 3.90
N PRO A 174 31.67 3.81 4.12
CA PRO A 174 31.92 2.38 4.20
C PRO A 174 31.32 1.73 5.43
N GLU A 175 31.14 2.43 6.56
CA GLU A 175 30.50 1.88 7.76
C GLU A 175 29.00 1.71 7.54
N TYR A 176 28.34 2.69 6.91
CA TYR A 176 26.95 2.57 6.51
C TYR A 176 26.75 1.46 5.47
N LEU A 177 27.60 1.41 4.43
CA LEU A 177 27.51 0.39 3.39
C LEU A 177 27.67 -1.03 3.92
N ALA A 178 28.49 -1.24 4.95
CA ALA A 178 28.64 -2.56 5.59
C ALA A 178 27.30 -3.05 6.19
N HIS A 179 26.54 -2.18 6.84
CA HIS A 179 25.22 -2.50 7.37
C HIS A 179 24.17 -2.72 6.26
N VAL A 180 24.23 -1.90 5.21
CA VAL A 180 23.36 -2.05 4.02
C VAL A 180 23.62 -3.38 3.32
N ASP A 181 24.88 -3.77 3.14
CA ASP A 181 25.23 -5.02 2.48
C ASP A 181 24.71 -6.23 3.26
N GLU A 182 24.79 -6.17 4.59
CA GLU A 182 24.22 -7.21 5.45
C GLU A 182 22.70 -7.28 5.32
N TRP A 183 22.01 -6.14 5.39
CA TRP A 183 20.56 -6.04 5.19
C TRP A 183 20.12 -6.63 3.84
N LEU A 184 20.71 -6.15 2.75
CA LEU A 184 20.38 -6.61 1.40
C LEU A 184 20.67 -8.11 1.24
N THR A 185 21.77 -8.63 1.81
CA THR A 185 22.04 -10.07 1.79
C THR A 185 20.90 -10.88 2.44
N GLN A 186 20.35 -10.43 3.56
CA GLN A 186 19.25 -11.15 4.22
C GLN A 186 17.98 -11.16 3.36
N VAL A 187 17.58 -10.00 2.82
CA VAL A 187 16.39 -9.91 1.95
C VAL A 187 16.61 -10.69 0.65
N ASN A 188 17.77 -10.52 0.01
CA ASN A 188 18.06 -11.13 -1.29
C ASN A 188 18.18 -12.67 -1.20
N ARG A 189 18.62 -13.21 -0.06
CA ARG A 189 18.61 -14.66 0.19
C ARG A 189 17.18 -15.23 0.16
N ILE A 190 16.18 -14.45 0.57
CA ILE A 190 14.76 -14.83 0.46
C ILE A 190 14.29 -14.57 -0.98
N ALA A 191 14.45 -13.34 -1.48
CA ALA A 191 13.93 -12.90 -2.77
C ALA A 191 14.36 -13.80 -3.95
N ARG A 192 15.64 -14.24 -3.98
CA ARG A 192 16.16 -15.11 -5.06
C ARG A 192 15.47 -16.47 -5.18
N LYS A 193 14.75 -16.91 -4.14
CA LYS A 193 13.95 -18.15 -4.18
C LYS A 193 12.60 -17.93 -4.86
N HIS A 194 12.26 -16.70 -5.17
CA HIS A 194 10.95 -16.29 -5.69
C HIS A 194 11.06 -15.49 -6.98
N LEU A 195 12.21 -15.57 -7.68
CA LEU A 195 12.41 -14.86 -8.95
C LEU A 195 11.57 -15.48 -10.06
N PHE A 196 10.89 -14.64 -10.81
CA PHE A 196 10.10 -15.08 -11.95
C PHE A 196 11.01 -15.65 -13.08
N THR A 197 12.19 -15.07 -13.26
CA THR A 197 13.22 -15.55 -14.21
C THR A 197 13.67 -17.00 -13.96
N GLN A 198 13.56 -17.47 -12.71
CA GLN A 198 13.91 -18.84 -12.33
C GLN A 198 12.72 -19.79 -12.31
N GLY A 199 11.50 -19.31 -12.56
CA GLY A 199 10.26 -20.07 -12.40
C GLY A 199 9.92 -20.47 -10.97
N THR A 200 10.64 -19.96 -9.97
CA THR A 200 10.50 -20.34 -8.57
C THR A 200 9.56 -19.41 -7.78
N GLY A 201 9.07 -18.37 -8.43
CA GLY A 201 8.15 -17.39 -7.86
C GLY A 201 7.73 -16.33 -8.86
N THR A 202 7.27 -15.19 -8.40
CA THR A 202 6.68 -14.15 -9.26
C THR A 202 7.32 -12.77 -9.08
N VAL A 203 8.49 -12.65 -8.44
CA VAL A 203 9.23 -11.38 -8.36
C VAL A 203 9.66 -10.98 -9.78
N LEU A 204 9.08 -9.88 -10.26
CA LEU A 204 9.21 -9.37 -11.62
C LEU A 204 10.22 -8.21 -11.73
N LEU A 205 10.17 -7.29 -10.76
CA LEU A 205 10.99 -6.07 -10.70
C LEU A 205 11.55 -5.90 -9.29
N TYR A 206 12.69 -5.20 -9.19
CA TYR A 206 13.35 -4.94 -7.92
C TYR A 206 13.85 -3.50 -7.86
N GLN A 207 13.45 -2.75 -6.82
CA GLN A 207 13.88 -1.38 -6.59
C GLN A 207 15.11 -1.32 -5.70
N ILE A 208 16.03 -0.41 -6.00
CA ILE A 208 17.10 0.01 -5.10
C ILE A 208 16.86 1.45 -4.67
N GLU A 209 17.06 1.73 -3.38
CA GLU A 209 16.83 3.03 -2.76
C GLU A 209 15.37 3.52 -2.89
N ASN A 210 15.07 4.73 -2.48
CA ASN A 210 13.77 5.37 -2.63
C ASN A 210 13.91 6.88 -2.69
N GLU A 211 13.34 7.52 -3.74
CA GLU A 211 13.33 8.97 -3.92
C GLU A 211 14.67 9.66 -3.62
N TYR A 212 15.78 9.05 -4.03
CA TYR A 212 17.12 9.54 -3.74
C TYR A 212 17.46 10.71 -4.68
N ASP A 213 17.18 11.91 -4.23
CA ASP A 213 17.45 13.18 -4.95
C ASP A 213 18.57 13.99 -4.32
N ALA A 214 18.97 13.65 -3.11
CA ALA A 214 20.04 14.33 -2.40
C ALA A 214 21.39 14.13 -3.12
N ARG A 215 22.08 15.22 -3.35
CA ARG A 215 23.42 15.22 -3.96
C ARG A 215 23.49 14.57 -5.34
N VAL A 216 22.38 14.51 -6.07
CA VAL A 216 22.34 13.99 -7.43
C VAL A 216 23.45 14.63 -8.28
N GLY A 217 24.17 13.79 -9.06
CA GLY A 217 25.30 14.23 -9.89
C GLY A 217 26.64 14.35 -9.17
N SER A 218 26.71 14.21 -7.83
CA SER A 218 27.98 14.09 -7.12
C SER A 218 28.65 12.72 -7.37
N ALA A 219 29.97 12.67 -7.23
CA ALA A 219 30.72 11.41 -7.37
C ALA A 219 30.27 10.37 -6.31
N GLY A 220 30.03 10.81 -5.06
CA GLY A 220 29.59 9.95 -3.96
C GLY A 220 28.19 9.40 -4.19
N SER A 221 27.23 10.19 -4.72
CA SER A 221 25.90 9.68 -5.00
C SER A 221 25.90 8.62 -6.11
N ARG A 222 26.72 8.82 -7.15
CA ARG A 222 26.89 7.79 -8.21
C ARG A 222 27.58 6.55 -7.68
N ALA A 223 28.61 6.69 -6.83
CA ALA A 223 29.29 5.57 -6.20
C ALA A 223 28.34 4.74 -5.32
N TYR A 224 27.52 5.40 -4.52
CA TYR A 224 26.47 4.79 -3.70
C TYR A 224 25.48 3.97 -4.54
N MET A 225 24.86 4.57 -5.54
CA MET A 225 23.88 3.88 -6.40
C MET A 225 24.54 2.71 -7.17
N SER A 226 25.79 2.88 -7.64
CA SER A 226 26.55 1.80 -8.29
C SER A 226 26.88 0.67 -7.32
N HIS A 227 27.16 0.98 -6.04
CA HIS A 227 27.38 -0.03 -5.01
C HIS A 227 26.10 -0.86 -4.80
N LEU A 228 24.94 -0.21 -4.58
CA LEU A 228 23.66 -0.91 -4.40
C LEU A 228 23.33 -1.81 -5.60
N TYR A 229 23.51 -1.28 -6.81
CA TYR A 229 23.26 -2.07 -8.04
C TYR A 229 24.13 -3.34 -8.07
N ARG A 230 25.45 -3.18 -7.91
CA ARG A 230 26.39 -4.31 -7.94
C ARG A 230 26.14 -5.31 -6.81
N LYS A 231 25.80 -4.82 -5.61
CA LYS A 231 25.47 -5.68 -4.45
C LYS A 231 24.26 -6.57 -4.75
N VAL A 232 23.17 -5.97 -5.23
CA VAL A 232 21.94 -6.71 -5.55
C VAL A 232 22.19 -7.76 -6.64
N ARG A 233 22.96 -7.40 -7.69
CA ARG A 233 23.36 -8.36 -8.74
C ARG A 233 24.25 -9.47 -8.22
N ALA A 234 25.22 -9.17 -7.37
CA ALA A 234 26.12 -10.15 -6.77
C ALA A 234 25.38 -11.14 -5.85
N ASP A 235 24.28 -10.71 -5.23
CA ASP A 235 23.42 -11.57 -4.42
C ASP A 235 22.50 -12.49 -5.26
N GLY A 236 22.54 -12.38 -6.60
CA GLY A 236 21.84 -13.27 -7.53
C GLY A 236 20.44 -12.79 -7.94
N ILE A 237 20.12 -11.53 -7.82
CA ILE A 237 18.89 -10.94 -8.32
C ILE A 237 19.09 -10.57 -9.80
N ASP A 238 18.43 -11.26 -10.71
CA ASP A 238 18.60 -11.15 -12.17
C ASP A 238 17.42 -10.48 -12.90
N VAL A 239 16.32 -10.13 -12.20
CA VAL A 239 15.20 -9.36 -12.75
C VAL A 239 15.60 -7.90 -13.03
N PRO A 240 14.89 -7.14 -13.86
CA PRO A 240 15.19 -5.72 -14.07
C PRO A 240 15.13 -4.92 -12.77
N LEU A 241 16.13 -4.03 -12.59
CA LEU A 241 16.21 -3.12 -11.46
C LEU A 241 15.72 -1.73 -11.86
N PHE A 242 15.25 -0.97 -10.86
CA PHE A 242 14.82 0.41 -11.06
C PHE A 242 15.03 1.26 -9.80
N HIS A 243 14.87 2.55 -9.98
CA HIS A 243 14.74 3.54 -8.92
C HIS A 243 13.54 4.45 -9.22
N ASN A 244 12.88 4.97 -8.18
CA ASN A 244 11.80 5.94 -8.29
C ASN A 244 12.33 7.36 -8.00
N ASP A 245 12.51 8.17 -9.04
CA ASP A 245 12.86 9.57 -8.87
C ASP A 245 11.74 10.33 -8.14
N LYS A 246 12.11 11.21 -7.22
CA LYS A 246 11.17 12.13 -6.57
C LYS A 246 10.66 13.16 -7.58
N GLY A 247 9.51 12.87 -8.19
CA GLY A 247 9.01 13.60 -9.32
C GLY A 247 9.80 13.35 -10.62
N ARG A 248 9.35 13.92 -11.70
CA ARG A 248 9.80 13.65 -13.09
C ARG A 248 11.08 14.38 -13.48
N ASN A 249 12.16 14.14 -12.75
CA ASN A 249 13.44 14.86 -12.90
C ASN A 249 14.42 14.24 -13.90
N GLY A 250 14.34 12.94 -14.14
CA GLY A 250 15.27 12.22 -15.00
C GLY A 250 16.66 12.03 -14.40
N TYR A 251 16.76 11.86 -13.10
CA TYR A 251 18.04 11.78 -12.39
C TYR A 251 18.72 10.43 -12.55
N TRP A 252 17.99 9.35 -12.32
CA TRP A 252 18.55 7.99 -12.32
C TRP A 252 18.13 7.20 -13.58
N THR A 253 18.34 7.83 -14.74
CA THR A 253 18.11 7.21 -16.05
C THR A 253 19.19 6.20 -16.41
N PRO A 254 18.97 5.31 -17.39
CA PRO A 254 20.03 4.44 -17.93
C PRO A 254 21.29 5.24 -18.32
N GLY A 255 22.44 4.80 -17.78
CA GLY A 255 23.75 5.45 -18.02
C GLY A 255 24.07 6.63 -17.11
N SER A 256 23.18 7.04 -16.16
CA SER A 256 23.46 8.12 -15.20
C SER A 256 24.47 7.73 -14.11
N PHE A 257 24.67 6.43 -13.89
CA PHE A 257 25.64 5.84 -12.97
C PHE A 257 26.15 4.50 -13.53
N ASP A 258 27.17 3.93 -12.90
CA ASP A 258 27.79 2.69 -13.38
C ASP A 258 26.94 1.47 -12.96
N THR A 259 26.29 0.86 -13.95
CA THR A 259 25.55 -0.40 -13.82
C THR A 259 26.37 -1.62 -14.32
N GLY A 260 27.63 -1.42 -14.71
CA GLY A 260 28.42 -2.47 -15.36
C GLY A 260 27.87 -2.89 -16.74
N SER A 261 28.42 -3.97 -17.27
CA SER A 261 28.01 -4.56 -18.56
C SER A 261 26.98 -5.72 -18.39
N GLU A 262 26.42 -5.88 -17.21
CA GLU A 262 25.68 -7.07 -16.83
C GLU A 262 24.24 -7.11 -17.40
N ARG A 263 23.75 -8.34 -17.56
CA ARG A 263 22.40 -8.63 -18.04
C ARG A 263 21.37 -8.30 -16.96
N GLY A 264 20.18 -7.82 -17.35
CA GLY A 264 19.04 -7.64 -16.44
C GLY A 264 18.36 -6.28 -16.59
N GLY A 265 19.02 -5.26 -17.15
CA GLY A 265 18.44 -3.97 -17.49
C GLY A 265 18.22 -3.03 -16.30
N TRP A 266 18.05 -1.75 -16.64
CA TRP A 266 17.73 -0.66 -15.72
C TRP A 266 16.53 0.11 -16.27
N LEU A 267 15.46 0.23 -15.48
CA LEU A 267 14.26 0.97 -15.81
C LEU A 267 14.29 2.34 -15.12
N TYR A 268 13.81 3.35 -15.80
CA TYR A 268 13.56 4.66 -15.21
C TYR A 268 12.12 4.74 -14.72
N GLY A 269 11.93 5.16 -13.47
CA GLY A 269 10.63 5.45 -12.87
C GLY A 269 10.64 6.78 -12.14
N PHE A 270 9.46 7.35 -11.92
CA PHE A 270 9.30 8.59 -11.16
C PHE A 270 7.98 8.59 -10.38
N ASP A 271 7.96 9.27 -9.23
CA ASP A 271 6.79 9.39 -8.39
C ASP A 271 5.94 10.60 -8.76
N GLY A 272 4.63 10.44 -8.72
CA GLY A 272 3.69 11.45 -9.14
C GLY A 272 2.56 11.70 -8.14
N TYR A 273 2.74 12.71 -7.27
CA TYR A 273 1.72 13.11 -6.31
C TYR A 273 1.23 14.52 -6.62
N PRO A 274 -0.03 14.68 -7.05
CA PRO A 274 -0.65 16.00 -7.13
C PRO A 274 -0.93 16.52 -5.70
N SER A 275 -0.94 17.84 -5.53
CA SER A 275 -1.39 18.39 -4.25
C SER A 275 -2.85 18.00 -3.97
N PRO A 276 -3.29 17.94 -2.70
CA PRO A 276 -4.62 17.46 -2.32
C PRO A 276 -5.78 18.12 -3.07
N GLU A 277 -5.65 19.39 -3.41
CA GLU A 277 -6.68 20.22 -4.04
C GLU A 277 -6.51 20.33 -5.56
N SER A 278 -5.46 19.74 -6.13
CA SER A 278 -5.13 19.96 -7.52
C SER A 278 -5.85 19.00 -8.47
N THR A 279 -6.06 19.49 -9.67
CA THR A 279 -6.40 18.68 -10.83
C THR A 279 -5.34 17.58 -11.04
N PRO A 280 -5.73 16.32 -11.32
CA PRO A 280 -4.77 15.26 -11.62
C PRO A 280 -3.79 15.69 -12.70
N PRO A 281 -2.49 15.39 -12.54
CA PRO A 281 -1.46 15.90 -13.42
C PRO A 281 -1.59 15.36 -14.84
N ASP A 282 -1.18 16.20 -15.78
CA ASP A 282 -0.92 15.80 -17.15
C ASP A 282 0.60 15.89 -17.36
N TRP A 283 1.25 14.76 -17.37
CA TRP A 283 2.72 14.67 -17.50
C TRP A 283 3.23 15.07 -18.90
N GLY A 284 2.33 15.18 -19.88
CA GLY A 284 2.68 15.30 -21.29
C GLY A 284 3.14 13.98 -21.89
N THR A 285 3.40 13.98 -23.18
CA THR A 285 3.77 12.76 -23.92
C THR A 285 5.12 12.21 -23.47
N PHE A 286 5.18 10.91 -23.19
CA PHE A 286 6.40 10.16 -22.99
C PHE A 286 6.86 9.58 -24.34
N GLY A 287 8.12 9.81 -24.71
CA GLY A 287 8.68 9.33 -25.96
C GLY A 287 9.67 10.33 -26.56
N PRO A 288 10.25 10.02 -27.75
CA PRO A 288 11.14 10.93 -28.43
C PRO A 288 10.49 12.30 -28.68
N GLY A 289 11.16 13.37 -28.24
CA GLY A 289 10.63 14.74 -28.34
C GLY A 289 9.57 15.13 -27.32
N GLY A 290 9.22 14.25 -26.37
CA GLY A 290 8.27 14.54 -25.31
C GLY A 290 8.84 15.46 -24.22
N ALA A 291 8.02 15.74 -23.19
CA ALA A 291 8.42 16.58 -22.06
C ALA A 291 9.59 15.96 -21.25
N LYS A 292 10.32 16.80 -20.53
CA LYS A 292 11.43 16.37 -19.67
C LYS A 292 10.97 15.31 -18.66
N GLY A 293 11.77 14.27 -18.45
CA GLY A 293 11.51 13.14 -17.58
C GLY A 293 10.68 12.02 -18.25
N GLY A 294 10.42 10.92 -17.56
CA GLY A 294 9.73 9.75 -18.10
C GLY A 294 10.44 9.17 -19.33
N ALA A 295 9.68 8.66 -20.30
CA ALA A 295 10.24 8.09 -21.51
C ALA A 295 11.00 9.11 -22.38
N SER A 296 10.81 10.42 -22.21
CA SER A 296 11.62 11.44 -22.85
C SER A 296 13.03 11.55 -22.28
N ALA A 297 13.22 11.23 -20.99
CA ALA A 297 14.54 11.13 -20.37
C ALA A 297 15.17 9.73 -20.59
N SER A 298 14.36 8.71 -20.83
CA SER A 298 14.76 7.33 -21.08
C SER A 298 13.96 6.74 -22.25
N PRO A 299 14.27 7.14 -23.51
CA PRO A 299 13.43 6.83 -24.67
C PRO A 299 13.43 5.33 -25.05
N SER A 300 14.31 4.54 -24.48
CA SER A 300 14.40 3.09 -24.69
C SER A 300 13.66 2.25 -23.65
N THR A 301 13.12 2.88 -22.58
CA THR A 301 12.36 2.22 -21.53
C THR A 301 10.89 2.63 -21.59
N PRO A 302 9.96 1.77 -21.15
CA PRO A 302 8.55 2.11 -21.08
C PRO A 302 8.28 3.19 -20.02
N GLY A 303 7.19 3.91 -20.13
CA GLY A 303 6.74 4.86 -19.12
C GLY A 303 6.35 4.14 -17.84
N PHE A 304 6.97 4.53 -16.72
CA PHE A 304 6.81 3.89 -15.42
C PHE A 304 6.58 4.88 -14.28
N VAL A 305 5.49 4.70 -13.54
CA VAL A 305 5.20 5.41 -12.28
C VAL A 305 5.15 4.40 -11.15
N PRO A 306 6.28 4.19 -10.43
CA PRO A 306 6.36 3.29 -9.27
C PRO A 306 5.51 3.73 -8.09
N GLU A 307 5.17 5.02 -8.02
CA GLU A 307 4.24 5.60 -7.06
C GLU A 307 3.46 6.74 -7.68
N PHE A 308 2.13 6.65 -7.56
CA PHE A 308 1.26 7.77 -7.88
C PHE A 308 -0.04 7.69 -7.11
N GLY A 309 -0.68 8.86 -6.89
CA GLY A 309 -1.73 9.04 -5.92
C GLY A 309 -3.00 8.25 -6.12
N GLY A 310 -3.19 7.20 -5.29
CA GLY A 310 -4.49 6.62 -4.98
C GLY A 310 -5.17 7.30 -3.77
N GLY A 311 -4.49 8.23 -3.12
CA GLY A 311 -4.88 8.97 -1.94
C GLY A 311 -3.74 9.84 -1.42
N TRP A 312 -3.69 10.07 -0.12
CA TRP A 312 -2.60 10.77 0.55
C TRP A 312 -2.55 10.38 2.03
N PHE A 313 -1.38 10.41 2.65
CA PHE A 313 -1.26 10.23 4.09
C PHE A 313 -1.91 11.39 4.86
N ASP A 314 -2.40 11.12 6.06
CA ASP A 314 -3.00 12.11 6.92
C ASP A 314 -2.17 12.28 8.20
N PRO A 315 -1.72 13.50 8.55
CA PRO A 315 -0.92 13.72 9.73
C PRO A 315 -1.77 13.86 10.99
N TRP A 316 -1.15 13.79 12.16
CA TRP A 316 -1.77 14.17 13.43
C TRP A 316 -2.42 15.55 13.30
N GLY A 317 -3.69 15.65 13.75
CA GLY A 317 -4.48 16.88 13.61
C GLY A 317 -5.14 17.06 12.23
N GLY A 318 -4.95 16.13 11.31
CA GLY A 318 -5.61 16.12 9.99
C GLY A 318 -5.30 17.37 9.16
N VAL A 319 -6.32 18.10 8.75
CA VAL A 319 -6.25 19.26 7.83
C VAL A 319 -5.23 20.33 8.19
N PHE A 320 -4.72 20.35 9.42
CA PHE A 320 -3.71 21.32 9.85
C PHE A 320 -2.40 21.26 9.01
N PHE A 321 -2.11 20.07 8.43
CA PHE A 321 -0.90 19.83 7.65
C PHE A 321 -1.17 19.53 6.17
N ASP A 322 -2.24 20.07 5.59
CA ASP A 322 -2.75 19.70 4.27
C ASP A 322 -3.32 18.28 4.18
N GLY A 323 -3.46 17.58 5.29
CA GLY A 323 -4.26 16.36 5.36
C GLY A 323 -5.74 16.69 5.23
N LEU A 324 -6.50 15.77 4.66
CA LEU A 324 -7.94 15.95 4.50
C LEU A 324 -8.73 15.08 5.50
N GLY A 325 -8.07 14.21 6.25
CA GLY A 325 -8.68 13.05 6.88
C GLY A 325 -9.08 12.00 5.82
N TYR A 326 -9.06 10.73 6.15
CA TYR A 326 -9.25 9.70 5.13
C TYR A 326 -10.67 9.67 4.54
N ALA A 327 -11.69 10.02 5.31
CA ALA A 327 -13.04 10.16 4.78
C ALA A 327 -13.14 11.29 3.75
N GLU A 328 -12.54 12.43 4.02
CA GLU A 328 -12.50 13.57 3.11
C GLU A 328 -11.60 13.30 1.90
N SER A 329 -10.47 12.61 2.10
CA SER A 329 -9.60 12.18 1.01
C SER A 329 -10.34 11.29 0.02
N ARG A 330 -11.20 10.35 0.48
CA ARG A 330 -12.04 9.54 -0.42
C ARG A 330 -13.09 10.37 -1.14
N ARG A 331 -13.64 11.38 -0.50
CA ARG A 331 -14.66 12.25 -1.12
C ARG A 331 -14.09 13.16 -2.19
N THR A 332 -12.88 13.68 -2.00
CA THR A 332 -12.22 14.62 -2.93
C THR A 332 -11.42 13.91 -4.02
N ARG A 333 -10.88 12.73 -3.70
CA ARG A 333 -10.20 11.84 -4.65
C ARG A 333 -11.05 10.59 -4.85
N ASP A 334 -12.24 10.81 -5.40
CA ASP A 334 -13.24 9.78 -5.66
C ASP A 334 -12.92 8.94 -6.92
N ALA A 335 -13.83 8.09 -7.33
CA ALA A 335 -13.67 7.27 -8.52
C ALA A 335 -13.50 8.10 -9.81
N ALA A 336 -14.13 9.26 -9.92
CA ALA A 336 -14.00 10.15 -11.07
C ALA A 336 -12.62 10.80 -11.13
N TYR A 337 -12.10 11.26 -9.97
CA TYR A 337 -10.73 11.75 -9.85
C TYR A 337 -9.72 10.69 -10.29
N GLU A 338 -9.85 9.46 -9.80
CA GLU A 338 -8.97 8.33 -10.13
C GLU A 338 -9.05 7.99 -11.62
N ARG A 339 -10.25 7.91 -12.19
CA ARG A 339 -10.45 7.63 -13.62
C ARG A 339 -9.77 8.70 -14.47
N ARG A 340 -9.96 9.97 -14.14
CA ARG A 340 -9.32 11.09 -14.85
C ARG A 340 -7.80 11.00 -14.78
N PHE A 341 -7.23 10.68 -13.61
CA PHE A 341 -5.80 10.54 -13.42
C PHE A 341 -5.24 9.36 -14.23
N TYR A 342 -5.85 8.19 -14.09
CA TYR A 342 -5.31 6.96 -14.67
C TYR A 342 -5.45 6.94 -16.21
N LEU A 343 -6.56 7.43 -16.73
CA LEU A 343 -6.72 7.61 -18.17
C LEU A 343 -5.75 8.64 -18.74
N THR A 344 -5.43 9.70 -18.00
CA THR A 344 -4.40 10.67 -18.42
C THR A 344 -3.01 10.04 -18.43
N ASN A 345 -2.69 9.18 -17.47
CA ASN A 345 -1.44 8.42 -17.45
C ASN A 345 -1.31 7.52 -18.70
N LEU A 346 -2.38 6.78 -19.01
CA LEU A 346 -2.44 5.97 -20.25
C LEU A 346 -2.28 6.83 -21.50
N ALA A 347 -3.00 7.96 -21.58
CA ALA A 347 -2.91 8.92 -22.68
C ALA A 347 -1.50 9.50 -22.86
N ASN A 348 -0.73 9.60 -21.82
CA ASN A 348 0.66 10.04 -21.82
C ASN A 348 1.66 8.93 -22.18
N GLY A 349 1.22 7.68 -22.31
CA GLY A 349 2.06 6.54 -22.72
C GLY A 349 2.66 5.74 -21.58
N LEU A 350 2.10 5.86 -20.36
CA LEU A 350 2.51 5.01 -19.24
C LEU A 350 1.91 3.62 -19.37
N THR A 351 2.73 2.59 -19.18
CA THR A 351 2.33 1.18 -19.26
C THR A 351 2.76 0.37 -18.04
N LEU A 352 3.55 0.96 -17.15
CA LEU A 352 3.86 0.40 -15.83
C LEU A 352 3.33 1.35 -14.77
N HIS A 353 2.33 0.86 -14.02
CA HIS A 353 1.64 1.64 -13.00
C HIS A 353 1.73 0.93 -11.65
N ASN A 354 1.99 1.68 -10.58
CA ASN A 354 1.83 1.21 -9.22
C ASN A 354 1.06 2.23 -8.39
N VAL A 355 -0.19 1.92 -8.08
CA VAL A 355 -1.08 2.80 -7.30
C VAL A 355 -0.61 2.81 -5.84
N TYR A 356 -0.19 3.95 -5.36
CA TYR A 356 0.22 4.16 -3.97
C TYR A 356 -0.85 4.98 -3.22
N MET A 357 -1.73 4.40 -2.36
CA MET A 357 -1.82 3.00 -1.92
C MET A 357 -3.07 2.35 -2.51
N THR A 358 -3.03 1.05 -2.77
CA THR A 358 -4.24 0.24 -2.98
C THR A 358 -4.81 -0.28 -1.67
N PHE A 359 -3.94 -0.63 -0.71
CA PHE A 359 -4.26 -0.91 0.68
C PHE A 359 -3.16 -0.33 1.58
N GLY A 360 -3.52 0.63 2.43
CA GLY A 360 -2.55 1.29 3.30
C GLY A 360 -2.30 0.54 4.61
N GLY A 361 -3.35 0.07 5.26
CA GLY A 361 -3.30 -0.69 6.51
C GLY A 361 -3.09 0.16 7.76
N THR A 362 -2.57 -0.46 8.81
CA THR A 362 -2.37 0.12 10.14
C THR A 362 -0.90 0.23 10.49
N SER A 363 -0.43 1.41 10.84
CA SER A 363 0.89 1.61 11.44
C SER A 363 0.85 1.25 12.94
N TRP A 364 0.76 -0.05 13.23
CA TRP A 364 0.63 -0.57 14.59
C TRP A 364 1.90 -0.37 15.44
N GLY A 365 1.73 -0.39 16.75
CA GLY A 365 2.84 -0.25 17.70
C GLY A 365 3.58 1.07 17.54
N TRP A 366 4.91 0.96 17.43
CA TRP A 366 5.84 2.08 17.23
C TRP A 366 6.34 2.20 15.80
N LEU A 367 5.56 1.69 14.84
CA LEU A 367 5.89 1.69 13.41
C LEU A 367 5.79 3.06 12.73
N PRO A 368 4.83 3.97 13.05
CA PRO A 368 4.64 5.18 12.28
C PRO A 368 5.78 6.19 12.47
N ALA A 369 6.11 6.95 11.43
CA ALA A 369 6.92 8.16 11.56
C ALA A 369 6.20 9.19 12.47
N PRO A 370 6.92 10.12 13.10
CA PRO A 370 6.34 11.05 14.06
C PRO A 370 5.15 11.86 13.57
N VAL A 371 5.07 12.12 12.28
CA VAL A 371 4.06 13.00 11.66
C VAL A 371 2.71 12.32 11.48
N VAL A 372 2.66 11.00 11.31
CA VAL A 372 1.42 10.26 11.02
C VAL A 372 0.88 9.53 12.25
N TYR A 373 -0.45 9.41 12.30
CA TYR A 373 -1.13 8.64 13.35
C TYR A 373 -1.24 7.14 12.97
N THR A 374 -1.89 6.35 13.83
CA THR A 374 -1.92 4.89 13.71
C THR A 374 -2.54 4.38 12.43
N SER A 375 -3.68 4.90 11.99
CA SER A 375 -4.25 4.53 10.70
C SER A 375 -3.37 5.03 9.55
N TYR A 376 -3.11 4.18 8.59
CA TYR A 376 -2.50 4.53 7.31
C TYR A 376 -3.43 4.14 6.16
N ASP A 377 -4.71 4.35 6.34
CA ASP A 377 -5.76 4.04 5.36
C ASP A 377 -5.51 4.67 3.99
N TYR A 378 -4.87 5.84 3.95
CA TYR A 378 -4.45 6.59 2.77
C TYR A 378 -5.63 7.09 1.89
N GLY A 379 -6.87 6.83 2.26
CA GLY A 379 -8.03 6.99 1.39
C GLY A 379 -8.03 6.01 0.22
N ALA A 380 -7.44 4.84 0.41
CA ALA A 380 -7.21 3.81 -0.61
C ALA A 380 -8.51 3.17 -1.12
N ALA A 381 -8.41 2.45 -2.26
CA ALA A 381 -9.54 1.73 -2.86
C ALA A 381 -9.97 0.49 -2.04
N ILE A 382 -9.05 -0.11 -1.29
CA ILE A 382 -9.33 -1.09 -0.24
C ILE A 382 -8.98 -0.40 1.07
N ASP A 383 -9.97 -0.15 1.93
CA ASP A 383 -9.78 0.60 3.17
C ASP A 383 -9.01 -0.20 4.24
N GLU A 384 -8.64 0.47 5.34
CA GLU A 384 -7.92 -0.15 6.46
C GLU A 384 -8.67 -1.36 7.05
N ALA A 385 -10.02 -1.36 7.01
CA ALA A 385 -10.87 -2.48 7.43
C ALA A 385 -11.00 -3.57 6.36
N ARG A 386 -10.24 -3.49 5.28
CA ARG A 386 -10.24 -4.42 4.13
C ARG A 386 -11.53 -4.41 3.32
N GLN A 387 -12.33 -3.35 3.42
CA GLN A 387 -13.52 -3.19 2.60
C GLN A 387 -13.16 -2.55 1.27
N VAL A 388 -13.76 -3.06 0.20
CA VAL A 388 -13.65 -2.47 -1.13
C VAL A 388 -14.55 -1.24 -1.20
N THR A 389 -13.98 -0.10 -1.59
CA THR A 389 -14.69 1.18 -1.71
C THR A 389 -15.07 1.46 -3.17
N ASP A 390 -15.87 2.51 -3.43
CA ASP A 390 -16.27 2.91 -4.78
C ASP A 390 -15.08 3.28 -5.68
N LYS A 391 -13.96 3.66 -5.09
CA LYS A 391 -12.71 3.94 -5.80
C LYS A 391 -12.15 2.75 -6.57
N ILE A 392 -12.60 1.53 -6.28
CA ILE A 392 -12.16 0.33 -6.99
C ILE A 392 -12.67 0.28 -8.45
N ALA A 393 -13.75 0.97 -8.77
CA ALA A 393 -14.38 0.88 -10.10
C ALA A 393 -13.43 1.24 -11.25
N PRO A 394 -12.74 2.39 -11.27
CA PRO A 394 -11.78 2.69 -12.33
C PRO A 394 -10.61 1.69 -12.36
N MET A 395 -10.17 1.16 -11.23
CA MET A 395 -9.10 0.17 -11.15
C MET A 395 -9.53 -1.16 -11.76
N HIS A 396 -10.74 -1.61 -11.44
CA HIS A 396 -11.35 -2.81 -12.02
C HIS A 396 -11.48 -2.71 -13.54
N GLN A 397 -12.05 -1.58 -14.02
CA GLN A 397 -12.27 -1.35 -15.45
C GLN A 397 -10.94 -1.30 -16.24
N LEU A 398 -9.99 -0.49 -15.76
CA LEU A 398 -8.71 -0.33 -16.45
C LEU A 398 -7.81 -1.57 -16.31
N GLY A 399 -7.75 -2.17 -15.13
CA GLY A 399 -6.94 -3.36 -14.90
C GLY A 399 -7.34 -4.51 -15.84
N HIS A 400 -8.63 -4.78 -15.98
CA HIS A 400 -9.10 -5.81 -16.88
C HIS A 400 -8.95 -5.42 -18.36
N LEU A 401 -9.19 -4.15 -18.71
CA LEU A 401 -8.98 -3.65 -20.07
C LEU A 401 -7.53 -3.84 -20.52
N LEU A 402 -6.59 -3.37 -19.72
CA LEU A 402 -5.16 -3.40 -20.04
C LEU A 402 -4.57 -4.81 -20.15
N GLN A 403 -5.15 -5.78 -19.44
CA GLN A 403 -4.71 -7.17 -19.50
C GLN A 403 -5.39 -7.98 -20.62
N ARG A 404 -6.63 -7.64 -20.99
CA ARG A 404 -7.47 -8.49 -21.83
C ARG A 404 -7.73 -7.92 -23.22
N VAL A 405 -7.29 -6.70 -23.48
CA VAL A 405 -7.35 -6.07 -24.80
C VAL A 405 -5.92 -5.71 -25.22
N PRO A 406 -5.29 -6.55 -26.07
CA PRO A 406 -3.86 -6.44 -26.41
C PRO A 406 -3.44 -5.11 -27.01
N ASP A 407 -4.37 -4.40 -27.66
CA ASP A 407 -4.11 -3.14 -28.34
C ASP A 407 -3.53 -2.07 -27.41
N PHE A 408 -3.89 -2.10 -26.13
CA PHE A 408 -3.44 -1.12 -25.12
C PHE A 408 -1.97 -1.26 -24.71
N ALA A 409 -1.32 -2.37 -25.05
CA ALA A 409 0.09 -2.60 -24.70
C ALA A 409 1.09 -1.93 -25.66
N LYS A 410 0.59 -1.36 -26.78
CA LYS A 410 1.45 -0.70 -27.78
C LYS A 410 0.70 0.44 -28.45
N LEU A 411 0.73 1.61 -27.84
CA LEU A 411 0.05 2.80 -28.33
C LEU A 411 1.06 3.91 -28.64
N ASP A 412 0.92 4.51 -29.82
CA ASP A 412 1.62 5.74 -30.21
C ASP A 412 0.68 6.93 -30.06
N ARG A 413 1.22 8.06 -29.59
CA ARG A 413 0.48 9.32 -29.54
C ARG A 413 0.28 9.83 -30.96
N ALA A 414 -0.97 10.00 -31.36
CA ALA A 414 -1.38 10.67 -32.58
C ALA A 414 -1.67 12.16 -32.33
N ALA A 415 -2.01 12.91 -33.39
CA ALA A 415 -2.46 14.29 -33.23
C ALA A 415 -3.76 14.33 -32.41
N ASP A 416 -3.85 15.22 -31.44
CA ASP A 416 -5.05 15.41 -30.64
C ASP A 416 -6.21 15.90 -31.50
N VAL A 417 -7.39 15.39 -31.20
CA VAL A 417 -8.63 15.82 -31.86
C VAL A 417 -9.33 16.87 -31.00
N ARG A 418 -10.17 17.71 -31.61
CA ARG A 418 -10.89 18.76 -30.90
C ARG A 418 -12.33 18.34 -30.67
N ALA A 419 -12.77 18.38 -29.42
CA ALA A 419 -14.15 18.32 -29.00
C ALA A 419 -14.42 19.49 -28.06
N THR A 420 -15.53 20.21 -28.27
CA THR A 420 -15.81 21.44 -27.53
C THR A 420 -15.96 21.17 -26.03
N GLY A 421 -15.20 21.89 -25.20
CA GLY A 421 -15.24 21.79 -23.75
C GLY A 421 -14.44 20.62 -23.17
N LEU A 422 -13.83 19.77 -23.99
CA LEU A 422 -13.03 18.61 -23.56
C LEU A 422 -11.58 18.73 -24.02
N LYS A 423 -10.66 18.21 -23.24
CA LYS A 423 -9.31 17.90 -23.67
C LYS A 423 -9.28 16.46 -24.15
N VAL A 424 -8.99 16.25 -25.43
CA VAL A 424 -9.00 14.91 -26.01
C VAL A 424 -7.60 14.52 -26.45
N TYR A 425 -7.15 13.39 -25.93
CA TYR A 425 -5.90 12.75 -26.32
C TYR A 425 -6.21 11.60 -27.31
N HIS A 426 -5.49 11.54 -28.40
CA HIS A 426 -5.67 10.51 -29.41
C HIS A 426 -4.42 9.63 -29.49
N LEU A 427 -4.62 8.32 -29.43
CA LEU A 427 -3.58 7.32 -29.53
C LEU A 427 -3.98 6.26 -30.60
N THR A 428 -2.97 5.65 -31.20
CA THR A 428 -3.19 4.59 -32.21
C THR A 428 -2.28 3.40 -31.97
N ASN A 429 -2.79 2.21 -32.19
CA ASN A 429 -1.94 1.01 -32.20
C ASN A 429 -1.33 0.86 -33.59
N PRO A 430 0.01 0.90 -33.74
CA PRO A 430 0.66 0.87 -35.04
C PRO A 430 0.57 -0.50 -35.76
N ASP A 431 0.21 -1.57 -35.04
CA ASP A 431 0.13 -2.92 -35.62
C ASP A 431 -1.31 -3.27 -36.03
N THR A 432 -2.32 -2.83 -35.29
CA THR A 432 -3.72 -3.24 -35.48
C THR A 432 -4.58 -2.15 -36.09
N GLY A 433 -4.13 -0.91 -36.04
CA GLY A 433 -4.90 0.27 -36.47
C GLY A 433 -6.01 0.69 -35.48
N ALA A 434 -6.07 0.11 -34.30
CA ALA A 434 -7.03 0.53 -33.28
C ALA A 434 -6.76 1.97 -32.83
N HIS A 435 -7.82 2.72 -32.60
CA HIS A 435 -7.79 4.10 -32.11
C HIS A 435 -8.33 4.17 -30.70
N VAL A 436 -7.65 4.95 -29.83
CA VAL A 436 -8.06 5.20 -28.46
C VAL A 436 -8.12 6.72 -28.24
N TYR A 437 -9.25 7.19 -27.75
CA TYR A 437 -9.48 8.59 -27.41
C TYR A 437 -9.72 8.68 -25.90
N VAL A 438 -8.95 9.49 -25.21
CA VAL A 438 -9.19 9.83 -23.81
C VAL A 438 -9.74 11.26 -23.78
N ALA A 439 -11.03 11.38 -23.50
CA ALA A 439 -11.72 12.65 -23.36
C ALA A 439 -11.76 13.05 -21.88
N ARG A 440 -11.07 14.12 -21.53
CA ARG A 440 -10.91 14.63 -20.18
C ARG A 440 -11.70 15.91 -19.98
N ASN A 441 -12.50 15.95 -18.91
CA ASN A 441 -13.26 17.11 -18.46
C ASN A 441 -12.70 17.59 -17.10
N ASP A 442 -12.09 18.76 -17.09
CA ASP A 442 -11.58 19.40 -15.87
C ASP A 442 -12.55 20.43 -15.30
N GLY A 443 -13.70 20.65 -15.95
CA GLY A 443 -14.75 21.58 -15.54
C GLY A 443 -15.72 21.00 -14.52
N ASP A 444 -16.54 21.86 -13.96
CA ASP A 444 -17.53 21.54 -12.91
C ASP A 444 -18.90 21.11 -13.45
N ASP A 445 -19.09 21.14 -14.75
CA ASP A 445 -20.33 20.74 -15.42
C ASP A 445 -20.06 19.54 -16.35
N THR A 446 -21.09 18.70 -16.55
CA THR A 446 -21.05 17.65 -17.57
C THR A 446 -20.95 18.28 -18.96
N VAL A 447 -20.01 17.84 -19.77
CA VAL A 447 -19.83 18.28 -21.16
C VAL A 447 -20.32 17.19 -22.11
N THR A 448 -21.22 17.56 -22.99
CA THR A 448 -21.65 16.74 -24.12
C THR A 448 -21.11 17.36 -25.41
N ALA A 449 -20.36 16.59 -26.19
CA ALA A 449 -19.71 17.08 -27.39
C ALA A 449 -19.67 15.99 -28.48
N ASP A 450 -19.51 16.42 -29.71
CA ASP A 450 -19.22 15.52 -30.84
C ASP A 450 -17.70 15.29 -30.91
N LEU A 451 -17.31 14.04 -30.80
CA LEU A 451 -15.92 13.57 -30.86
C LEU A 451 -15.64 13.06 -32.28
N PRO A 452 -14.78 13.71 -33.07
CA PRO A 452 -14.34 13.16 -34.34
C PRO A 452 -13.53 11.88 -34.12
N THR A 453 -14.03 10.75 -34.60
CA THR A 453 -13.34 9.46 -34.55
C THR A 453 -12.92 9.01 -35.95
N ALA A 454 -12.08 7.97 -36.05
CA ALA A 454 -11.72 7.36 -37.29
C ALA A 454 -12.95 6.81 -38.06
N ALA A 455 -14.03 6.45 -37.37
CA ALA A 455 -15.26 5.90 -37.93
C ALA A 455 -16.39 6.94 -38.10
N GLY A 456 -16.12 8.23 -37.84
CA GLY A 456 -17.09 9.32 -37.93
C GLY A 456 -17.26 10.06 -36.60
N ASP A 457 -18.13 11.08 -36.60
CA ASP A 457 -18.42 11.87 -35.42
C ASP A 457 -19.28 11.06 -34.44
N LEU A 458 -18.82 10.97 -33.19
CA LEU A 458 -19.52 10.26 -32.11
C LEU A 458 -19.92 11.23 -31.01
N ARG A 459 -21.20 11.24 -30.67
CA ARG A 459 -21.69 12.04 -29.55
C ARG A 459 -21.35 11.38 -28.22
N ILE A 460 -20.56 12.07 -27.39
CA ILE A 460 -20.16 11.60 -26.06
C ILE A 460 -20.56 12.58 -24.97
N SER A 461 -20.79 12.05 -23.78
CA SER A 461 -20.99 12.83 -22.56
C SER A 461 -19.92 12.47 -21.53
N VAL A 462 -19.22 13.47 -20.99
CA VAL A 462 -18.20 13.30 -19.95
C VAL A 462 -18.63 14.08 -18.71
N PRO A 463 -18.85 13.40 -17.56
CA PRO A 463 -19.26 14.08 -16.34
C PRO A 463 -18.26 15.13 -15.88
N ALA A 464 -18.70 15.99 -14.98
CA ALA A 464 -17.86 17.01 -14.33
C ALA A 464 -16.64 16.34 -13.65
N ARG A 465 -15.47 16.92 -13.83
CA ARG A 465 -14.21 16.48 -13.20
C ARG A 465 -13.88 14.98 -13.40
N ASP A 466 -14.25 14.41 -14.54
CA ASP A 466 -14.07 13.00 -14.91
C ASP A 466 -13.32 12.86 -16.25
N ALA A 467 -13.11 11.63 -16.69
CA ALA A 467 -12.62 11.32 -18.04
C ALA A 467 -13.31 10.06 -18.58
N LYS A 468 -13.32 9.95 -19.89
CA LYS A 468 -13.89 8.80 -20.61
C LYS A 468 -12.89 8.28 -21.63
N LEU A 469 -12.75 6.97 -21.71
CA LEU A 469 -12.03 6.30 -22.78
C LEU A 469 -13.03 5.83 -23.85
N VAL A 470 -12.80 6.27 -25.08
CA VAL A 470 -13.53 5.86 -26.28
C VAL A 470 -12.58 5.08 -27.17
N ALA A 471 -13.03 3.96 -27.72
CA ALA A 471 -12.24 3.16 -28.65
C ALA A 471 -12.93 3.05 -30.01
N ALA A 472 -12.12 3.07 -31.07
CA ALA A 472 -12.56 2.81 -32.43
C ALA A 472 -11.64 1.82 -33.14
N ASP A 473 -12.19 1.07 -34.10
CA ASP A 473 -11.50 -0.01 -34.83
C ASP A 473 -10.89 -1.11 -33.94
N LEU A 474 -11.51 -1.33 -32.78
CA LEU A 474 -11.05 -2.32 -31.79
C LEU A 474 -11.55 -3.73 -32.15
N SER A 475 -10.66 -4.73 -32.07
CA SER A 475 -11.04 -6.13 -32.28
C SER A 475 -11.90 -6.68 -31.14
N LEU A 476 -13.07 -7.22 -31.49
CA LEU A 476 -13.95 -7.95 -30.57
C LEU A 476 -13.93 -9.48 -30.85
N GLY A 477 -12.87 -9.99 -31.39
CA GLY A 477 -12.77 -11.35 -31.89
C GLY A 477 -12.85 -11.36 -33.44
N PRO A 478 -13.79 -12.12 -34.05
CA PRO A 478 -13.99 -12.10 -35.48
C PRO A 478 -14.63 -10.82 -35.99
N ARG A 479 -15.22 -10.02 -35.12
CA ARG A 479 -15.85 -8.73 -35.46
C ARG A 479 -15.02 -7.55 -34.96
N LYS A 480 -15.24 -6.36 -35.51
CA LYS A 480 -14.64 -5.11 -35.08
C LYS A 480 -15.67 -4.16 -34.48
N LEU A 481 -15.29 -3.52 -33.38
CA LEU A 481 -15.98 -2.34 -32.89
C LEU A 481 -15.56 -1.14 -33.75
N LYS A 482 -16.46 -0.54 -34.51
CA LYS A 482 -16.19 0.71 -35.22
C LYS A 482 -16.08 1.87 -34.26
N TYR A 483 -16.99 1.95 -33.28
CA TYR A 483 -16.90 2.86 -32.12
C TYR A 483 -17.84 2.42 -30.99
N ALA A 484 -17.58 2.95 -29.78
CA ALA A 484 -18.51 2.94 -28.65
C ALA A 484 -18.50 4.28 -27.92
N SER A 485 -19.69 4.82 -27.58
CA SER A 485 -19.83 6.05 -26.78
C SER A 485 -19.49 5.82 -25.28
N VAL A 486 -19.41 4.55 -24.88
CA VAL A 486 -19.11 4.08 -23.52
C VAL A 486 -17.80 3.32 -23.48
N GLN A 487 -17.19 3.23 -22.31
CA GLN A 487 -15.85 2.67 -22.14
C GLN A 487 -15.85 1.15 -22.32
N PRO A 488 -14.97 0.57 -23.19
CA PRO A 488 -14.68 -0.86 -23.11
C PRO A 488 -14.00 -1.18 -21.77
N SER A 489 -14.41 -2.26 -21.12
CA SER A 489 -13.87 -2.72 -19.84
C SER A 489 -13.06 -4.00 -19.96
N MET A 490 -13.52 -4.96 -20.73
CA MET A 490 -12.79 -6.20 -20.98
C MET A 490 -13.28 -6.92 -22.21
N ARG A 491 -12.42 -7.81 -22.73
CA ARG A 491 -12.79 -8.83 -23.72
C ARG A 491 -12.31 -10.20 -23.22
N VAL A 492 -13.19 -11.17 -23.19
CA VAL A 492 -12.85 -12.55 -22.81
C VAL A 492 -13.43 -13.54 -23.82
N THR A 493 -12.80 -14.72 -23.93
CA THR A 493 -13.36 -15.84 -24.67
C THR A 493 -13.79 -16.91 -23.68
N ALA A 494 -15.09 -17.18 -23.60
CA ALA A 494 -15.66 -18.21 -22.75
C ALA A 494 -16.36 -19.29 -23.62
N GLY A 495 -15.81 -20.49 -23.64
CA GLY A 495 -16.32 -21.60 -24.46
C GLY A 495 -16.28 -21.31 -25.97
N ARG A 496 -17.45 -21.12 -26.58
CA ARG A 496 -17.57 -20.84 -28.02
C ARG A 496 -17.63 -19.37 -28.38
N GLN A 497 -17.90 -18.49 -27.40
CA GLN A 497 -18.23 -17.10 -27.68
C GLN A 497 -17.14 -16.15 -27.21
N ASP A 498 -17.01 -15.04 -27.90
CA ASP A 498 -16.31 -13.87 -27.41
C ASP A 498 -17.31 -12.99 -26.65
N ILE A 499 -16.88 -12.47 -25.52
CA ILE A 499 -17.68 -11.60 -24.66
C ILE A 499 -16.95 -10.26 -24.54
N ALA A 500 -17.63 -9.17 -24.91
CA ALA A 500 -17.11 -7.83 -24.74
C ALA A 500 -17.97 -7.05 -23.77
N VAL A 501 -17.33 -6.46 -22.75
CA VAL A 501 -18.00 -5.70 -21.68
C VAL A 501 -17.75 -4.20 -21.89
N PHE A 502 -18.82 -3.43 -21.83
CA PHE A 502 -18.80 -1.97 -21.93
C PHE A 502 -19.47 -1.36 -20.70
N THR A 503 -18.91 -0.24 -20.22
CA THR A 503 -19.37 0.37 -18.97
C THR A 503 -19.39 1.89 -19.08
N GLY A 504 -20.25 2.51 -18.27
CA GLY A 504 -20.36 3.95 -18.12
C GLY A 504 -21.21 4.34 -16.91
N PRO A 505 -21.40 5.64 -16.67
CA PRO A 505 -22.26 6.11 -15.61
C PRO A 505 -23.70 5.60 -15.71
N LYS A 506 -24.33 5.39 -14.57
CA LYS A 506 -25.74 5.03 -14.50
C LYS A 506 -26.62 6.08 -15.20
N GLY A 507 -27.50 5.61 -16.08
CA GLY A 507 -28.43 6.46 -16.86
C GLY A 507 -27.85 6.95 -18.19
N GLU A 508 -26.57 6.67 -18.48
CA GLU A 508 -26.02 6.98 -19.79
C GLU A 508 -26.60 6.07 -20.86
N MET A 509 -26.89 6.63 -22.04
CA MET A 509 -27.25 5.85 -23.21
C MET A 509 -25.99 5.36 -23.91
N ALA A 510 -25.73 4.07 -23.83
CA ALA A 510 -24.66 3.44 -24.59
C ALA A 510 -25.03 3.36 -26.07
N GLU A 511 -24.11 3.75 -26.96
CA GLU A 511 -24.19 3.58 -28.39
C GLU A 511 -22.96 2.84 -28.88
N LEU A 512 -23.13 1.69 -29.54
CA LEU A 512 -22.08 0.90 -30.13
C LEU A 512 -22.37 0.70 -31.62
N LEU A 513 -21.32 0.78 -32.45
CA LEU A 513 -21.37 0.37 -33.85
C LEU A 513 -20.37 -0.77 -34.07
N VAL A 514 -20.89 -1.94 -34.41
CA VAL A 514 -20.09 -3.14 -34.67
C VAL A 514 -20.12 -3.45 -36.16
N ASP A 515 -18.95 -3.72 -36.72
CA ASP A 515 -18.80 -4.14 -38.12
C ASP A 515 -19.38 -5.54 -38.34
N CYS A 516 -20.40 -5.64 -39.16
CA CYS A 516 -21.15 -6.87 -39.41
C CYS A 516 -21.46 -7.05 -40.93
N PRO A 517 -20.42 -7.31 -41.74
CA PRO A 517 -20.59 -7.47 -43.19
C PRO A 517 -21.33 -8.75 -43.58
N ASP A 518 -21.51 -9.66 -42.60
CA ASP A 518 -22.05 -11.00 -42.77
C ASP A 518 -23.56 -11.11 -42.48
N GLU A 519 -24.22 -9.98 -42.13
CA GLU A 519 -25.65 -9.93 -41.78
C GLU A 519 -26.04 -11.01 -40.74
N PRO A 520 -25.55 -10.87 -39.49
CA PRO A 520 -25.81 -11.84 -38.43
C PRO A 520 -27.24 -11.80 -37.92
N ASP A 521 -27.65 -12.88 -37.27
CA ASP A 521 -28.79 -12.88 -36.36
C ASP A 521 -28.44 -12.12 -35.08
N VAL A 522 -29.31 -11.20 -34.65
CA VAL A 522 -29.12 -10.41 -33.47
C VAL A 522 -30.23 -10.74 -32.46
N LEU A 523 -29.85 -11.32 -31.33
CA LEU A 523 -30.77 -11.68 -30.24
C LEU A 523 -30.62 -10.66 -29.10
N ARG A 524 -31.64 -9.82 -28.92
CA ARG A 524 -31.81 -8.98 -27.77
C ARG A 524 -32.29 -9.84 -26.59
N LEU A 525 -31.44 -10.08 -25.60
CA LEU A 525 -31.79 -10.95 -24.46
C LEU A 525 -32.45 -10.17 -23.34
N ASP A 526 -32.17 -8.87 -23.25
CA ASP A 526 -32.79 -7.95 -22.29
C ASP A 526 -33.60 -6.88 -23.06
N PRO A 527 -34.83 -6.55 -22.61
CA PRO A 527 -35.76 -5.67 -23.35
C PRO A 527 -35.27 -4.22 -23.45
N GLU A 528 -34.35 -3.80 -22.61
CA GLU A 528 -33.78 -2.45 -22.55
C GLU A 528 -32.89 -2.15 -23.78
N ALA A 529 -32.31 -3.18 -24.41
CA ALA A 529 -31.48 -2.99 -25.59
C ALA A 529 -32.32 -2.76 -26.85
N ALA A 530 -31.92 -1.82 -27.69
CA ALA A 530 -32.39 -1.65 -29.03
C ALA A 530 -31.26 -1.86 -30.03
N TRP A 531 -31.57 -2.34 -31.24
CA TRP A 531 -30.57 -2.48 -32.30
C TRP A 531 -31.16 -2.23 -33.70
N VAL A 532 -30.30 -1.79 -34.58
CA VAL A 532 -30.57 -1.64 -36.02
C VAL A 532 -29.36 -2.19 -36.79
N LEU A 533 -29.60 -2.99 -37.81
CA LEU A 533 -28.58 -3.45 -38.75
C LEU A 533 -28.81 -2.75 -40.11
N ASP A 534 -27.78 -2.04 -40.59
CA ASP A 534 -27.77 -1.37 -41.87
C ASP A 534 -26.43 -1.55 -42.57
N ASP A 535 -26.20 -0.83 -43.69
CA ASP A 535 -24.98 -0.90 -44.52
C ASP A 535 -23.75 -0.34 -43.77
N THR A 536 -23.91 0.38 -42.67
CA THR A 536 -22.78 0.84 -41.82
C THR A 536 -22.40 -0.18 -40.78
N GLY A 537 -23.27 -1.12 -40.42
CA GLY A 537 -23.04 -2.18 -39.44
C GLY A 537 -24.21 -2.34 -38.45
N LEU A 538 -23.91 -3.00 -37.31
CA LEU A 538 -24.88 -3.22 -36.25
C LEU A 538 -24.76 -2.09 -35.21
N HIS A 539 -25.80 -1.25 -35.17
CA HIS A 539 -26.00 -0.26 -34.11
C HIS A 539 -26.69 -0.90 -32.91
N VAL A 540 -26.12 -0.77 -31.72
CA VAL A 540 -26.71 -1.21 -30.45
C VAL A 540 -26.83 -0.01 -29.52
N ASN A 541 -28.03 0.21 -29.00
CA ASN A 541 -28.33 1.28 -28.04
C ASN A 541 -28.94 0.70 -26.77
N ALA A 542 -28.46 1.12 -25.59
CA ALA A 542 -28.98 0.65 -24.32
C ALA A 542 -28.76 1.66 -23.18
N PRO A 543 -29.77 1.90 -22.31
CA PRO A 543 -29.63 2.75 -21.15
C PRO A 543 -28.94 2.00 -20.01
N LEU A 544 -27.75 2.41 -19.60
CA LEU A 544 -26.99 1.74 -18.53
C LEU A 544 -27.65 1.91 -17.17
N GLY A 545 -27.61 0.83 -16.34
CA GLY A 545 -28.12 0.83 -14.97
C GLY A 545 -29.65 0.77 -14.86
N GLN A 546 -30.35 0.48 -15.93
CA GLN A 546 -31.75 0.08 -15.94
C GLN A 546 -31.81 -1.44 -16.13
N GLY A 547 -32.31 -2.16 -15.11
CA GLY A 547 -32.38 -3.63 -15.17
C GLY A 547 -31.07 -4.40 -14.86
N GLY A 548 -29.98 -3.73 -14.50
CA GLY A 548 -28.69 -4.35 -14.20
C GLY A 548 -27.83 -4.63 -15.44
N LEU A 549 -27.35 -5.86 -15.63
CA LEU A 549 -26.55 -6.26 -16.79
C LEU A 549 -27.42 -6.48 -18.03
N ILE A 550 -27.12 -5.77 -19.10
CA ILE A 550 -27.82 -5.87 -20.39
C ILE A 550 -27.01 -6.76 -21.35
N ARG A 551 -27.70 -7.68 -22.07
CA ARG A 551 -27.07 -8.69 -22.93
C ARG A 551 -27.62 -8.59 -24.34
N VAL A 552 -26.72 -8.53 -25.33
CA VAL A 552 -27.05 -8.63 -26.76
C VAL A 552 -26.14 -9.69 -27.38
N LEU A 553 -26.74 -10.74 -27.95
CA LEU A 553 -26.00 -11.83 -28.60
C LEU A 553 -26.05 -11.64 -30.12
N VAL A 554 -24.90 -11.70 -30.75
CA VAL A 554 -24.70 -11.55 -32.19
C VAL A 554 -24.09 -12.82 -32.73
N GLU A 555 -24.81 -13.56 -33.59
CA GLU A 555 -24.37 -14.85 -34.13
C GLU A 555 -24.73 -15.02 -35.59
N LYS A 556 -23.98 -15.87 -36.31
CA LYS A 556 -24.30 -16.28 -37.70
C LYS A 556 -24.16 -17.80 -37.84
N GLY A 557 -25.28 -18.51 -37.56
CA GLY A 557 -25.33 -19.96 -37.65
C GLY A 557 -24.44 -20.71 -36.65
N GLU A 558 -24.51 -22.03 -36.65
CA GLU A 558 -23.85 -22.90 -35.67
C GLU A 558 -22.31 -22.97 -35.77
N ARG A 559 -21.75 -22.58 -36.91
CA ARG A 559 -20.30 -22.68 -37.17
C ARG A 559 -19.51 -21.45 -36.76
N ASP A 560 -20.16 -20.32 -36.60
CA ASP A 560 -19.50 -19.07 -36.23
C ASP A 560 -19.29 -18.96 -34.73
N ARG A 561 -18.32 -18.12 -34.34
CA ARG A 561 -18.09 -17.77 -32.96
C ARG A 561 -19.01 -16.60 -32.57
N PRO A 562 -20.03 -16.82 -31.72
CA PRO A 562 -20.92 -15.74 -31.31
C PRO A 562 -20.16 -14.63 -30.56
N LEU A 563 -20.64 -13.39 -30.69
CA LEU A 563 -20.22 -12.25 -29.89
C LEU A 563 -21.35 -11.89 -28.91
N LEU A 564 -21.05 -11.96 -27.62
CA LEU A 564 -21.94 -11.47 -26.56
C LEU A 564 -21.49 -10.07 -26.12
N LEU A 565 -22.34 -9.08 -26.33
CA LEU A 565 -22.14 -7.74 -25.78
C LEU A 565 -22.79 -7.66 -24.41
N LEU A 566 -22.02 -7.28 -23.40
CA LEU A 566 -22.47 -7.01 -22.03
C LEU A 566 -22.33 -5.52 -21.75
N LEU A 567 -23.46 -4.88 -21.41
CA LEU A 567 -23.55 -3.45 -21.14
C LEU A 567 -23.98 -3.24 -19.70
N ALA A 568 -23.21 -2.45 -18.94
CA ALA A 568 -23.43 -2.29 -17.52
C ALA A 568 -23.08 -0.87 -17.06
N ASP A 569 -23.75 -0.38 -16.03
CA ASP A 569 -23.24 0.77 -15.31
C ASP A 569 -22.02 0.40 -14.45
N ASP A 570 -21.27 1.40 -13.97
CA ASP A 570 -20.04 1.20 -13.21
C ASP A 570 -20.24 0.30 -11.99
N ALA A 571 -21.37 0.45 -11.27
CA ALA A 571 -21.67 -0.35 -10.07
C ALA A 571 -22.03 -1.82 -10.40
N THR A 572 -22.61 -2.08 -11.56
CA THR A 572 -22.89 -3.42 -12.06
C THR A 572 -21.59 -4.09 -12.59
N ALA A 573 -20.76 -3.31 -13.31
CA ALA A 573 -19.56 -3.80 -13.95
C ALA A 573 -18.51 -4.32 -12.96
N VAL A 574 -18.36 -3.72 -11.77
CA VAL A 574 -17.41 -4.20 -10.73
C VAL A 574 -17.76 -5.57 -10.15
N ARG A 575 -18.95 -6.12 -10.50
CA ARG A 575 -19.40 -7.46 -10.13
C ARG A 575 -19.21 -8.50 -11.23
N LEU A 576 -18.46 -8.16 -12.29
CA LEU A 576 -18.06 -9.04 -13.40
C LEU A 576 -16.59 -9.45 -13.23
N PHE A 577 -16.35 -10.70 -12.88
CA PHE A 577 -15.03 -11.21 -12.56
C PHE A 577 -14.56 -12.25 -13.57
N PRO A 578 -13.57 -11.95 -14.43
CA PRO A 578 -12.94 -12.95 -15.27
C PRO A 578 -11.89 -13.74 -14.48
N TYR A 579 -11.82 -15.04 -14.70
CA TYR A 579 -10.82 -15.92 -14.10
C TYR A 579 -10.29 -16.93 -15.10
N ASP A 580 -8.98 -16.93 -15.35
CA ASP A 580 -8.35 -17.86 -16.28
C ASP A 580 -8.06 -19.18 -15.57
N THR A 581 -8.52 -20.28 -16.15
CA THR A 581 -8.26 -21.65 -15.70
C THR A 581 -7.55 -22.41 -16.81
N PRO A 582 -6.90 -23.56 -16.52
CA PRO A 582 -6.31 -24.41 -17.57
C PRO A 582 -7.31 -24.86 -18.63
N SER A 583 -8.60 -24.93 -18.30
CA SER A 583 -9.69 -25.32 -19.22
C SER A 583 -10.25 -24.15 -20.04
N GLY A 584 -9.82 -22.91 -19.79
CA GLY A 584 -10.29 -21.68 -20.41
C GLY A 584 -10.80 -20.66 -19.40
N THR A 585 -11.17 -19.47 -19.90
CA THR A 585 -11.64 -18.39 -19.05
C THR A 585 -13.07 -18.63 -18.54
N VAL A 586 -13.30 -18.37 -17.27
CA VAL A 586 -14.62 -18.31 -16.62
C VAL A 586 -14.92 -16.83 -16.33
N LEU A 587 -16.09 -16.34 -16.75
CA LEU A 587 -16.59 -15.00 -16.39
C LEU A 587 -17.77 -15.19 -15.42
N VAL A 588 -17.70 -14.57 -14.26
CA VAL A 588 -18.71 -14.67 -13.20
C VAL A 588 -19.33 -13.30 -12.95
N TYR A 589 -20.64 -13.24 -12.97
CA TYR A 589 -21.43 -12.07 -12.58
C TYR A 589 -22.23 -12.35 -11.32
N GLY A 590 -22.26 -11.41 -10.39
CA GLY A 590 -23.19 -11.43 -9.26
C GLY A 590 -22.61 -11.41 -7.87
N PRO A 591 -21.52 -12.15 -7.52
CA PRO A 591 -20.95 -12.07 -6.18
C PRO A 591 -20.33 -10.71 -5.88
N ALA A 592 -20.08 -10.44 -4.60
CA ALA A 592 -19.34 -9.24 -4.20
C ALA A 592 -17.83 -9.36 -4.53
N LEU A 593 -17.31 -10.59 -4.53
CA LEU A 593 -15.93 -10.88 -4.90
C LEU A 593 -15.80 -12.32 -5.39
N LEU A 594 -15.03 -12.54 -6.46
CA LEU A 594 -14.56 -13.87 -6.89
C LEU A 594 -13.11 -14.06 -6.44
N ARG A 595 -12.87 -15.04 -5.55
CA ARG A 595 -11.53 -15.32 -5.02
C ARG A 595 -10.78 -16.35 -5.84
N HIS A 596 -11.50 -17.39 -6.29
CA HIS A 596 -10.92 -18.49 -7.07
C HIS A 596 -11.96 -19.16 -7.97
N ALA A 597 -11.50 -19.67 -9.11
CA ALA A 597 -12.27 -20.50 -10.01
C ALA A 597 -11.44 -21.69 -10.51
N GLU A 598 -12.07 -22.85 -10.59
CA GLU A 598 -11.48 -24.08 -11.13
C GLU A 598 -12.54 -24.86 -11.91
N VAL A 599 -12.13 -25.48 -13.01
CA VAL A 599 -13.01 -26.34 -13.82
C VAL A 599 -12.56 -27.78 -13.68
N ARG A 600 -13.46 -28.65 -13.21
CA ARG A 600 -13.25 -30.09 -13.02
C ARG A 600 -14.27 -30.87 -13.83
N GLY A 601 -13.90 -31.35 -15.00
CA GLY A 601 -14.87 -32.01 -15.91
C GLY A 601 -15.97 -31.02 -16.35
N SER A 602 -17.23 -31.33 -16.01
CA SER A 602 -18.37 -30.42 -16.26
C SER A 602 -18.70 -29.48 -15.11
N GLU A 603 -17.95 -29.54 -14.00
CA GLU A 603 -18.20 -28.72 -12.82
C GLU A 603 -17.31 -27.46 -12.80
N VAL A 604 -17.92 -26.31 -12.53
CA VAL A 604 -17.21 -25.07 -12.20
C VAL A 604 -17.24 -24.88 -10.68
N HIS A 605 -16.08 -24.95 -10.05
CA HIS A 605 -15.89 -24.70 -8.63
C HIS A 605 -15.44 -23.25 -8.42
N LEU A 606 -16.24 -22.47 -7.73
CA LEU A 606 -16.00 -21.07 -7.42
C LEU A 606 -15.91 -20.86 -5.91
N SER A 607 -15.03 -19.98 -5.47
CA SER A 607 -15.04 -19.45 -4.12
C SER A 607 -15.00 -17.93 -4.13
N GLY A 608 -15.68 -17.31 -3.16
CA GLY A 608 -15.77 -15.86 -3.11
C GLY A 608 -16.71 -15.37 -2.02
N ASP A 609 -17.06 -14.08 -2.11
CA ASP A 609 -17.81 -13.37 -1.10
C ASP A 609 -19.18 -12.93 -1.60
N ILE A 610 -20.16 -12.99 -0.72
CA ILE A 610 -21.50 -12.41 -0.89
C ILE A 610 -21.68 -11.31 0.16
N ALA A 611 -22.00 -10.10 -0.26
CA ALA A 611 -22.32 -8.98 0.64
C ALA A 611 -23.83 -8.86 0.85
N GLU A 612 -24.59 -9.02 -0.23
CA GLU A 612 -26.05 -8.88 -0.26
C GLU A 612 -26.68 -10.07 -0.96
N THR A 613 -27.97 -10.27 -0.75
CA THR A 613 -28.74 -11.28 -1.50
C THR A 613 -28.60 -11.04 -3.00
N THR A 614 -28.14 -12.05 -3.73
CA THR A 614 -27.82 -11.92 -5.16
C THR A 614 -28.09 -13.20 -5.93
N SER A 615 -28.16 -13.10 -7.26
CA SER A 615 -28.11 -14.24 -8.18
C SER A 615 -26.73 -14.28 -8.84
N MET A 616 -26.33 -15.45 -9.31
CA MET A 616 -25.04 -15.67 -9.97
C MET A 616 -25.26 -16.15 -11.40
N GLU A 617 -24.47 -15.61 -12.34
CA GLU A 617 -24.42 -16.02 -13.73
C GLU A 617 -22.98 -16.29 -14.13
N VAL A 618 -22.74 -17.41 -14.82
CA VAL A 618 -21.39 -17.91 -15.13
C VAL A 618 -21.29 -18.33 -16.59
N TRP A 619 -20.41 -17.68 -17.34
CA TRP A 619 -19.97 -18.12 -18.67
C TRP A 619 -18.63 -18.83 -18.53
N GLY A 620 -18.45 -19.95 -19.19
CA GLY A 620 -17.22 -20.74 -19.01
C GLY A 620 -16.94 -21.67 -20.19
N PRO A 621 -15.95 -22.58 -20.05
CA PRO A 621 -15.61 -23.57 -21.06
C PRO A 621 -16.81 -24.43 -21.51
N ARG A 622 -16.70 -25.05 -22.68
CA ARG A 622 -17.75 -25.95 -23.19
C ARG A 622 -17.98 -27.14 -22.26
N GLY A 623 -19.24 -27.50 -22.12
CA GLY A 623 -19.65 -28.73 -21.41
C GLY A 623 -19.78 -28.55 -19.90
N ILE A 624 -19.65 -27.34 -19.37
CA ILE A 624 -20.00 -27.08 -17.97
C ILE A 624 -21.52 -27.14 -17.81
N ASP A 625 -21.99 -27.82 -16.77
CA ASP A 625 -23.42 -27.99 -16.44
C ASP A 625 -23.69 -27.85 -14.94
N THR A 626 -22.66 -27.86 -14.11
CA THR A 626 -22.73 -27.82 -12.66
C THR A 626 -21.96 -26.64 -12.09
N LEU A 627 -22.57 -25.92 -11.16
CA LEU A 627 -21.95 -24.81 -10.43
C LEU A 627 -21.80 -25.16 -8.96
N VAL A 628 -20.58 -25.06 -8.44
CA VAL A 628 -20.25 -25.24 -7.02
C VAL A 628 -19.73 -23.92 -6.48
N TRP A 629 -20.38 -23.36 -5.47
CA TRP A 629 -20.01 -22.11 -4.80
C TRP A 629 -19.66 -22.38 -3.34
N ASN A 630 -18.44 -22.00 -2.92
CA ASN A 630 -17.92 -22.23 -1.56
C ASN A 630 -18.17 -23.67 -1.07
N GLY A 631 -17.93 -24.66 -1.97
CA GLY A 631 -18.10 -26.09 -1.69
C GLY A 631 -19.54 -26.62 -1.78
N ARG A 632 -20.53 -25.76 -2.08
CA ARG A 632 -21.94 -26.14 -2.19
C ARG A 632 -22.42 -26.11 -3.63
N ARG A 633 -23.00 -27.22 -4.12
CA ARG A 633 -23.66 -27.26 -5.44
C ARG A 633 -24.89 -26.37 -5.44
N LEU A 634 -25.01 -25.54 -6.47
CA LEU A 634 -26.15 -24.64 -6.68
C LEU A 634 -27.05 -25.15 -7.80
N PRO A 635 -28.38 -25.02 -7.66
CA PRO A 635 -29.32 -25.31 -8.74
C PRO A 635 -29.19 -24.20 -9.80
N VAL A 636 -28.98 -24.60 -11.06
CA VAL A 636 -28.75 -23.70 -12.20
C VAL A 636 -29.64 -24.04 -13.38
N ARG A 637 -29.79 -23.08 -14.28
CA ARG A 637 -30.35 -23.25 -15.64
C ARG A 637 -29.40 -22.69 -16.66
N VAL A 638 -29.40 -23.25 -17.84
CA VAL A 638 -28.71 -22.69 -19.01
C VAL A 638 -29.56 -21.55 -19.57
N THR A 639 -28.92 -20.42 -19.88
CA THR A 639 -29.57 -19.26 -20.48
C THR A 639 -29.39 -19.22 -22.00
N LEU A 640 -30.09 -18.34 -22.68
CA LEU A 640 -29.91 -18.10 -24.11
C LEU A 640 -28.53 -17.51 -24.45
N SER A 641 -27.89 -16.81 -23.48
CA SER A 641 -26.51 -16.33 -23.63
C SER A 641 -25.44 -17.43 -23.44
N GLY A 642 -25.86 -18.67 -23.25
CA GLY A 642 -24.95 -19.81 -23.05
C GLY A 642 -24.32 -19.89 -21.65
N SER A 643 -24.82 -19.11 -20.68
CA SER A 643 -24.36 -19.12 -19.29
C SER A 643 -25.13 -20.12 -18.41
N LEU A 644 -24.53 -20.47 -17.26
CA LEU A 644 -25.23 -21.09 -16.12
C LEU A 644 -25.70 -19.98 -15.18
N MET A 645 -27.01 -19.91 -14.93
CA MET A 645 -27.61 -18.96 -13.99
C MET A 645 -28.26 -19.70 -12.84
N THR A 646 -28.07 -19.21 -11.62
CA THR A 646 -28.72 -19.76 -10.43
C THR A 646 -30.25 -19.59 -10.54
N THR A 647 -31.02 -20.64 -10.15
CA THR A 647 -32.49 -20.63 -10.21
C THR A 647 -33.12 -19.95 -9.00
N GLY A 648 -32.35 -19.65 -7.98
CA GLY A 648 -32.76 -18.89 -6.79
C GLY A 648 -31.63 -18.00 -6.29
N PRO A 649 -31.97 -17.00 -5.44
CA PRO A 649 -30.97 -16.09 -4.90
C PRO A 649 -30.06 -16.78 -3.87
N LEU A 650 -28.82 -16.36 -3.87
CA LEU A 650 -27.86 -16.65 -2.80
C LEU A 650 -28.15 -15.72 -1.61
N PRO A 651 -28.19 -16.22 -0.38
CA PRO A 651 -28.46 -15.40 0.80
C PRO A 651 -27.36 -14.37 1.04
N GLY A 652 -27.74 -13.21 1.52
CA GLY A 652 -26.81 -12.20 2.02
C GLY A 652 -26.22 -12.56 3.38
N VAL A 653 -25.38 -11.66 3.90
CA VAL A 653 -24.65 -11.88 5.16
C VAL A 653 -25.60 -11.87 6.36
N PRO A 654 -25.50 -12.86 7.28
CA PRO A 654 -26.27 -12.85 8.52
C PRO A 654 -25.86 -11.67 9.43
N GLU A 655 -26.72 -11.32 10.38
CA GLU A 655 -26.43 -10.30 11.37
C GLU A 655 -25.24 -10.69 12.26
N VAL A 656 -24.29 -9.79 12.43
CA VAL A 656 -23.18 -9.92 13.37
C VAL A 656 -23.43 -9.01 14.57
N ARG A 657 -23.52 -9.60 15.76
CA ARG A 657 -23.75 -8.87 16.99
C ARG A 657 -22.48 -8.74 17.79
N LEU A 658 -22.11 -7.52 18.12
CA LEU A 658 -20.96 -7.21 18.96
C LEU A 658 -21.37 -7.06 20.43
N PRO A 659 -20.59 -7.60 21.37
CA PRO A 659 -20.88 -7.41 22.80
C PRO A 659 -20.58 -5.97 23.23
N ARG A 660 -21.20 -5.52 24.31
CA ARG A 660 -20.80 -4.31 25.01
C ARG A 660 -19.53 -4.60 25.80
N LEU A 661 -18.60 -3.66 25.79
CA LEU A 661 -17.42 -3.71 26.65
C LEU A 661 -17.83 -3.27 28.07
N GLY A 662 -17.41 -4.01 29.08
CA GLY A 662 -17.71 -3.75 30.47
C GLY A 662 -16.82 -4.56 31.40
N GLY A 663 -17.04 -4.47 32.73
CA GLY A 663 -16.23 -5.19 33.70
C GLY A 663 -14.77 -4.72 33.70
N TRP A 664 -14.56 -3.45 33.43
CA TRP A 664 -13.24 -2.84 33.42
C TRP A 664 -12.61 -2.84 34.80
N ARG A 665 -11.29 -3.01 34.82
CA ARG A 665 -10.44 -2.89 36.01
C ARG A 665 -9.33 -1.92 35.72
N MET A 666 -8.93 -1.14 36.73
CA MET A 666 -7.86 -0.16 36.56
C MET A 666 -6.76 -0.33 37.61
N ARG A 667 -5.55 0.10 37.22
CA ARG A 667 -4.41 0.23 38.11
C ARG A 667 -3.55 1.40 37.67
N ARG A 668 -3.20 2.26 38.62
CA ARG A 668 -2.23 3.34 38.38
C ARG A 668 -0.83 2.78 38.36
N GLU A 669 -0.01 3.36 37.50
CA GLU A 669 1.40 3.04 37.43
C GLU A 669 2.25 4.26 37.87
N ASN A 670 3.50 4.29 37.65
CA ASN A 670 4.62 5.22 37.89
C ASN A 670 5.34 4.95 39.23
N PRO A 671 5.72 3.72 39.53
CA PRO A 671 6.58 3.47 40.67
C PRO A 671 7.94 4.19 40.55
N GLU A 672 8.37 4.42 39.27
CA GLU A 672 9.60 5.13 38.91
C GLU A 672 9.62 6.60 39.38
N ALA A 673 8.47 7.21 39.57
CA ALA A 673 8.39 8.58 40.10
C ALA A 673 8.79 8.66 41.60
N GLY A 674 8.58 7.58 42.33
CA GLY A 674 8.87 7.53 43.79
C GLY A 674 10.36 7.54 44.12
N PRO A 675 10.78 8.28 45.17
CA PRO A 675 12.20 8.38 45.54
C PRO A 675 12.81 7.05 46.00
N GLY A 676 11.99 6.14 46.53
CA GLY A 676 12.41 4.82 47.01
C GLY A 676 12.45 3.71 45.93
N TYR A 677 12.13 4.03 44.70
CA TYR A 677 12.20 3.04 43.59
C TYR A 677 13.63 2.58 43.35
N ASP A 678 13.83 1.27 43.24
CA ASP A 678 15.15 0.70 42.94
C ASP A 678 15.48 0.82 41.43
N ASP A 679 16.35 1.75 41.12
CA ASP A 679 16.88 2.00 39.78
C ASP A 679 18.31 1.45 39.59
N SER A 680 18.80 0.59 40.50
CA SER A 680 20.18 0.05 40.42
C SER A 680 20.47 -0.71 39.14
N GLY A 681 19.46 -1.36 38.56
CA GLY A 681 19.54 -2.05 37.27
C GLY A 681 19.43 -1.16 36.03
N TRP A 682 19.24 0.17 36.21
CA TRP A 682 19.14 1.08 35.06
C TRP A 682 20.53 1.45 34.52
N ARG A 683 20.59 1.84 33.24
CA ARG A 683 21.85 2.33 32.67
C ARG A 683 22.19 3.70 33.23
N THR A 684 23.47 3.90 33.61
CA THR A 684 23.95 5.23 33.95
C THR A 684 24.14 6.05 32.69
N ALA A 685 23.57 7.24 32.63
CA ALA A 685 23.70 8.16 31.53
C ALA A 685 24.92 9.06 31.74
N ASP A 686 26.11 8.57 31.35
CA ASP A 686 27.43 9.19 31.57
C ASP A 686 28.26 9.40 30.31
N ARG A 687 27.73 9.04 29.14
CA ARG A 687 28.41 9.26 27.85
C ARG A 687 28.71 10.75 27.64
N LYS A 688 29.82 11.07 26.96
CA LYS A 688 30.28 12.42 26.66
C LYS A 688 30.15 12.80 25.19
N THR A 689 29.96 11.83 24.32
CA THR A 689 29.85 12.01 22.87
C THR A 689 28.71 11.19 22.31
N SER A 690 28.11 11.66 21.24
CA SER A 690 27.04 11.00 20.49
C SER A 690 27.32 11.11 18.99
N PHE A 691 26.72 10.23 18.21
CA PHE A 691 26.65 10.35 16.75
C PHE A 691 25.38 11.08 16.26
N SER A 692 24.57 11.55 17.21
CA SER A 692 23.36 12.34 16.91
C SER A 692 23.72 13.64 16.18
N THR A 693 22.82 14.11 15.31
CA THR A 693 22.89 15.44 14.70
C THR A 693 22.58 16.56 15.73
N THR A 694 22.04 16.21 16.89
CA THR A 694 21.77 17.14 18.00
C THR A 694 23.04 17.34 18.85
N ALA A 695 23.37 18.58 19.10
CA ALA A 695 24.54 18.92 19.91
C ALA A 695 24.34 18.51 21.39
N VAL A 696 25.40 17.95 22.01
CA VAL A 696 25.42 17.69 23.43
C VAL A 696 25.76 18.98 24.17
N PRO A 697 24.96 19.43 25.17
CA PRO A 697 25.26 20.65 25.93
C PRO A 697 26.59 20.55 26.67
N GLU A 698 27.36 21.64 26.67
CA GLU A 698 28.63 21.71 27.37
C GLU A 698 28.49 21.40 28.87
N GLY A 699 29.38 20.58 29.40
CA GLY A 699 29.38 20.21 30.84
C GLY A 699 28.33 19.17 31.26
N GLN A 700 27.43 18.76 30.33
CA GLN A 700 26.41 17.75 30.61
C GLN A 700 26.76 16.39 29.99
N PRO A 701 26.25 15.29 30.53
CA PRO A 701 26.34 14.00 29.84
C PRO A 701 25.33 13.96 28.68
N VAL A 702 25.54 13.06 27.73
CA VAL A 702 24.53 12.70 26.73
C VAL A 702 23.33 12.09 27.45
N LEU A 703 22.15 12.63 27.24
CA LEU A 703 20.88 12.10 27.78
C LEU A 703 20.01 11.45 26.70
N PHE A 704 20.47 11.41 25.44
CA PHE A 704 19.70 10.90 24.33
C PHE A 704 19.43 9.40 24.47
N ALA A 705 18.19 8.99 24.35
CA ALA A 705 17.75 7.63 24.61
C ALA A 705 18.45 6.60 23.71
N ASP A 706 18.65 6.96 22.43
CA ASP A 706 19.24 6.06 21.44
C ASP A 706 20.69 5.71 21.72
N ASP A 707 21.47 6.60 22.31
CA ASP A 707 22.84 6.36 22.76
C ASP A 707 22.93 5.27 23.83
N TYR A 708 21.84 4.98 24.52
CA TYR A 708 21.73 3.94 25.53
C TYR A 708 20.98 2.70 25.05
N GLY A 709 20.62 2.62 23.74
CA GLY A 709 19.97 1.49 23.13
C GLY A 709 18.46 1.41 23.40
N PHE A 710 17.84 2.54 23.72
CA PHE A 710 16.39 2.65 23.86
C PHE A 710 15.85 3.40 22.65
N HIS A 711 15.34 2.66 21.66
CA HIS A 711 14.99 3.22 20.36
C HIS A 711 13.51 3.48 20.18
N TYR A 712 12.63 2.81 20.95
CA TYR A 712 11.19 2.87 20.77
C TYR A 712 10.45 3.13 22.10
N GLY A 713 9.29 3.79 22.00
CA GLY A 713 8.38 3.97 23.13
C GLY A 713 8.81 5.00 24.15
N ASP A 714 8.30 4.81 25.35
CA ASP A 714 8.53 5.69 26.50
C ASP A 714 9.90 5.47 27.14
N VAL A 715 10.49 6.55 27.65
CA VAL A 715 11.77 6.51 28.33
C VAL A 715 11.69 7.22 29.68
N TRP A 716 12.15 6.53 30.72
CA TRP A 716 12.29 7.07 32.06
C TRP A 716 13.71 7.53 32.32
N TYR A 717 13.83 8.69 33.00
CA TYR A 717 15.08 9.23 33.51
C TYR A 717 14.94 9.46 35.00
N ARG A 718 16.00 9.20 35.78
CA ARG A 718 16.08 9.49 37.20
C ARG A 718 17.42 10.18 37.48
N GLY A 719 17.33 11.45 37.84
CA GLY A 719 18.45 12.29 38.21
C GLY A 719 18.54 12.37 39.74
N THR A 720 19.59 11.83 40.33
CA THR A 720 19.83 11.87 41.77
C THR A 720 20.82 12.97 42.12
N PHE A 721 20.52 13.79 43.12
CA PHE A 721 21.39 14.85 43.64
C PHE A 721 21.18 15.07 45.12
N ASP A 722 22.14 15.79 45.78
CA ASP A 722 22.19 15.92 47.23
C ASP A 722 21.79 17.33 47.64
N ASP A 723 20.90 17.96 47.70
CA ASP A 723 20.51 19.28 48.14
C ASP A 723 19.64 20.04 47.14
N ALA A 724 18.39 20.22 47.46
CA ALA A 724 17.47 20.99 46.68
C ALA A 724 17.31 22.45 47.11
N ARG A 725 17.98 22.87 48.19
CA ARG A 725 17.90 24.25 48.68
C ARG A 725 18.44 25.22 47.65
N GLY A 726 17.70 26.26 47.39
CA GLY A 726 18.07 27.24 46.37
C GLY A 726 17.73 26.88 44.94
N ILE A 727 17.22 25.66 44.67
CA ILE A 727 16.71 25.35 43.35
C ILE A 727 15.33 26.02 43.18
N GLU A 728 15.24 26.96 42.26
CA GLU A 728 14.02 27.71 41.99
C GLU A 728 13.21 27.07 40.86
N GLU A 729 13.89 26.56 39.83
CA GLU A 729 13.28 25.97 38.64
C GLU A 729 14.15 24.87 38.07
N VAL A 730 13.54 23.85 37.44
CA VAL A 730 14.17 22.83 36.59
C VAL A 730 13.68 23.01 35.18
N ALA A 731 14.60 23.32 34.26
CA ALA A 731 14.34 23.42 32.86
C ALA A 731 14.90 22.17 32.14
N LEU A 732 14.02 21.39 31.48
CA LEU A 732 14.33 20.14 30.80
C LEU A 732 14.20 20.31 29.29
N GLY A 733 15.32 20.36 28.61
CA GLY A 733 15.34 20.23 27.14
C GLY A 733 15.00 18.81 26.75
N TYR A 734 14.14 18.62 25.76
CA TYR A 734 13.74 17.30 25.29
C TYR A 734 13.39 17.30 23.79
N SER A 735 13.47 16.14 23.17
CA SER A 735 13.14 15.92 21.78
C SER A 735 12.29 14.67 21.64
N THR A 736 11.17 14.76 20.92
CA THR A 736 10.22 13.64 20.86
C THR A 736 9.70 13.35 19.45
N GLY A 737 9.86 14.22 18.49
CA GLY A 737 8.98 14.27 17.32
C GLY A 737 7.67 14.99 17.65
N THR A 738 6.80 15.19 16.67
CA THR A 738 5.51 15.86 16.88
C THR A 738 4.61 15.10 17.84
N GLN A 739 3.79 15.80 18.60
CA GLN A 739 2.83 15.22 19.57
C GLN A 739 3.44 14.47 20.76
N GLY A 740 4.75 14.53 20.98
CA GLY A 740 5.34 13.97 22.19
C GLY A 740 4.99 14.74 23.47
N LEU A 741 5.37 14.22 24.60
CA LEU A 741 5.22 14.90 25.89
C LEU A 741 6.30 14.49 26.89
N LEU A 742 6.45 15.32 27.92
CA LEU A 742 7.30 15.10 29.08
C LEU A 742 6.49 15.26 30.34
N MET A 743 6.64 14.34 31.30
CA MET A 743 6.10 14.45 32.65
C MET A 743 7.25 14.43 33.66
N ALA A 744 7.23 15.29 34.67
CA ALA A 744 8.28 15.39 35.69
C ALA A 744 7.74 15.31 37.11
N TRP A 745 8.53 14.72 38.01
CA TRP A 745 8.29 14.58 39.45
C TRP A 745 9.58 14.86 40.20
N LEU A 746 9.46 15.50 41.34
CA LEU A 746 10.55 15.63 42.32
C LEU A 746 10.14 14.89 43.59
N ASP A 747 10.91 13.87 44.01
CA ASP A 747 10.63 12.98 45.14
C ASP A 747 9.24 12.34 45.13
N GLY A 748 8.70 12.08 43.96
CA GLY A 748 7.37 11.50 43.78
C GLY A 748 6.25 12.54 43.65
N GLU A 749 6.52 13.80 43.98
CA GLU A 749 5.55 14.88 43.83
C GLU A 749 5.54 15.45 42.40
N PRO A 750 4.37 15.54 41.74
CA PRO A 750 4.27 16.04 40.39
C PRO A 750 4.78 17.49 40.26
N LEU A 751 5.72 17.74 39.36
CA LEU A 751 6.11 19.09 38.95
C LEU A 751 5.22 19.59 37.79
N GLY A 752 4.83 18.72 36.88
CA GLY A 752 3.96 19.06 35.77
C GLY A 752 4.15 18.18 34.52
N THR A 753 3.33 18.46 33.53
CA THR A 753 3.40 17.88 32.18
C THR A 753 3.63 18.98 31.18
N HIS A 754 4.51 18.73 30.22
CA HIS A 754 4.72 19.62 29.08
C HIS A 754 4.51 18.84 27.78
N ARG A 755 3.66 19.36 26.90
CA ARG A 755 3.40 18.79 25.57
C ARG A 755 4.28 19.46 24.54
N MET A 756 4.79 18.70 23.61
CA MET A 756 5.43 19.28 22.45
C MET A 756 4.46 20.25 21.78
N PRO A 757 4.85 21.49 21.52
CA PRO A 757 3.99 22.47 20.86
C PRO A 757 3.46 21.94 19.53
N VAL A 758 2.23 22.32 19.17
CA VAL A 758 1.68 22.04 17.85
C VAL A 758 2.45 22.89 16.84
N PRO A 759 3.10 22.30 15.86
CA PRO A 759 3.94 23.03 14.93
C PRO A 759 3.11 23.82 13.92
N ASP A 760 3.71 24.85 13.39
CA ASP A 760 3.26 25.40 12.11
C ASP A 760 3.73 24.49 10.94
N ARG A 761 3.13 24.70 9.78
CA ARG A 761 3.41 23.94 8.56
C ARG A 761 4.89 23.91 8.18
N ASP A 762 5.59 25.02 8.38
CA ASP A 762 7.00 25.16 8.02
C ASP A 762 7.91 24.39 8.99
N THR A 763 7.54 24.32 10.25
CA THR A 763 8.29 23.60 11.28
C THR A 763 8.21 22.09 11.06
N VAL A 764 7.04 21.54 10.69
CA VAL A 764 6.91 20.11 10.34
C VAL A 764 7.86 19.71 9.21
N ARG A 765 8.01 20.57 8.21
CA ARG A 765 8.89 20.31 7.07
C ARG A 765 10.37 20.37 7.41
N LYS A 766 10.74 20.98 8.53
CA LYS A 766 12.16 21.11 8.93
C LYS A 766 12.70 19.91 9.71
N GLY A 767 11.86 18.99 10.19
CA GLY A 767 12.24 17.88 11.07
C GLY A 767 12.66 18.37 12.46
N THR A 768 13.13 17.50 13.33
CA THR A 768 13.59 17.72 14.71
C THR A 768 12.64 18.56 15.59
N TRP A 769 11.95 17.86 16.46
CA TRP A 769 11.01 18.41 17.41
C TRP A 769 11.68 18.47 18.79
N THR A 770 12.23 19.64 19.12
CA THR A 770 12.86 19.91 20.41
C THR A 770 12.15 21.07 21.07
N ASP A 771 11.98 20.98 22.39
CA ASP A 771 11.48 22.08 23.21
C ASP A 771 12.10 22.01 24.61
N THR A 772 11.83 23.02 25.44
CA THR A 772 12.27 23.09 26.83
C THR A 772 11.07 23.26 27.74
N ALA A 773 10.89 22.30 28.65
CA ALA A 773 9.88 22.33 29.69
C ALA A 773 10.49 22.94 30.97
N ALA A 774 9.98 24.06 31.43
CA ALA A 774 10.40 24.69 32.69
C ALA A 774 9.38 24.43 33.79
N PHE A 775 9.84 23.92 34.91
CA PHE A 775 9.02 23.58 36.08
C PHE A 775 9.51 24.32 37.31
N PRO A 776 8.71 25.22 37.91
CA PRO A 776 9.05 25.84 39.20
C PRO A 776 9.05 24.77 40.28
N VAL A 777 10.08 24.79 41.12
CA VAL A 777 10.19 23.90 42.26
C VAL A 777 9.50 24.58 43.46
N ARG A 778 8.48 23.94 44.02
CA ARG A 778 7.74 24.44 45.21
C ARG A 778 8.65 24.51 46.43
N GLU A 779 8.44 25.46 47.29
CA GLU A 779 9.30 25.75 48.47
C GLU A 779 9.42 24.53 49.38
N GLU A 780 8.33 23.78 49.60
CA GLU A 780 8.31 22.56 50.43
C GLU A 780 9.19 21.42 49.88
N LEU A 781 9.57 21.44 48.62
CA LEU A 781 10.47 20.47 48.02
C LEU A 781 11.94 20.90 48.07
N ARG A 782 12.22 22.15 48.49
CA ARG A 782 13.58 22.71 48.58
C ARG A 782 14.24 22.36 49.86
N SER A 783 14.54 21.12 50.11
CA SER A 783 15.12 20.63 51.40
C SER A 783 16.55 20.12 51.19
N PRO A 784 17.33 20.01 52.32
CA PRO A 784 18.62 19.32 52.28
C PRO A 784 18.40 17.81 52.24
N GLY A 785 19.36 17.10 51.68
CA GLY A 785 19.35 15.62 51.58
C GLY A 785 19.25 15.12 50.14
N ARG A 786 19.13 13.82 50.00
CA ARG A 786 19.06 13.18 48.68
C ARG A 786 17.69 13.41 48.06
N HIS A 787 17.71 13.86 46.85
CA HIS A 787 16.54 14.09 45.97
C HIS A 787 16.60 13.28 44.68
N VAL A 788 15.43 12.99 44.14
CA VAL A 788 15.31 12.28 42.86
C VAL A 788 14.34 13.04 41.92
N LEU A 789 14.89 13.56 40.86
CA LEU A 789 14.10 14.11 39.74
C LEU A 789 13.78 12.97 38.74
N SER A 790 12.53 12.55 38.69
CA SER A 790 12.05 11.52 37.78
C SER A 790 11.35 12.16 36.60
N VAL A 791 11.66 11.68 35.40
CA VAL A 791 11.12 12.22 34.14
C VAL A 791 10.68 11.08 33.23
N LEU A 792 9.44 11.12 32.77
CA LEU A 792 8.93 10.26 31.69
C LEU A 792 8.85 11.07 30.40
N VAL A 793 9.50 10.57 29.33
CA VAL A 793 9.37 11.17 28.00
C VAL A 793 8.65 10.18 27.08
N ARG A 794 7.45 10.58 26.58
CA ARG A 794 6.74 9.91 25.51
C ARG A 794 7.30 10.40 24.16
N ARG A 795 8.00 9.52 23.45
CA ARG A 795 8.55 9.79 22.12
C ARG A 795 7.56 9.41 21.03
N MET A 796 7.73 10.03 19.86
CA MET A 796 6.97 9.72 18.65
C MET A 796 7.93 9.28 17.51
N GLN A 797 8.90 8.46 17.87
CA GLN A 797 9.91 7.80 17.04
C GLN A 797 10.86 8.76 16.29
N HIS A 798 11.62 8.23 15.31
CA HIS A 798 12.68 8.95 14.61
C HIS A 798 12.17 9.65 13.37
N ASP A 799 12.78 10.78 13.06
CA ASP A 799 12.52 11.49 11.81
C ASP A 799 12.95 10.66 10.60
N GLN A 800 12.32 10.89 9.48
CA GLN A 800 12.69 10.29 8.20
C GLN A 800 13.95 10.99 7.63
N ASP A 801 14.79 10.23 6.94
CA ASP A 801 16.03 10.76 6.32
C ASP A 801 15.83 11.12 4.85
N GLY A 802 14.72 11.78 4.54
CA GLY A 802 14.37 12.15 3.16
C GLY A 802 15.41 13.01 2.44
N LYS A 803 16.22 13.76 3.18
CA LYS A 803 17.28 14.65 2.63
C LYS A 803 18.67 14.02 2.61
N ALA A 804 18.84 12.77 3.03
CA ALA A 804 20.14 12.11 3.21
C ALA A 804 21.13 12.97 4.02
N ASP A 805 20.64 13.59 5.09
CA ASP A 805 21.41 14.48 5.98
C ASP A 805 21.56 13.95 7.41
N ASP A 806 21.32 12.64 7.60
CA ASP A 806 21.28 11.95 8.88
C ASP A 806 20.15 12.45 9.80
N GLY A 807 19.05 12.97 9.24
CA GLY A 807 17.88 13.45 9.99
C GLY A 807 17.32 12.42 10.97
N HIS A 808 17.39 11.13 10.62
CA HIS A 808 16.98 10.02 11.50
C HIS A 808 17.82 9.91 12.79
N LYS A 809 19.02 10.52 12.83
CA LYS A 809 19.90 10.57 14.01
C LYS A 809 19.60 11.76 14.94
N ALA A 810 18.58 12.58 14.66
CA ALA A 810 18.17 13.62 15.59
C ALA A 810 17.83 13.00 16.96
N ALA A 811 18.32 13.61 18.03
CA ALA A 811 18.15 13.07 19.38
C ALA A 811 16.68 12.84 19.73
N ARG A 812 16.43 11.80 20.52
CA ARG A 812 15.14 11.51 21.15
C ARG A 812 15.33 11.28 22.66
N GLY A 813 14.38 11.76 23.46
CA GLY A 813 14.45 11.77 24.91
C GLY A 813 14.86 13.12 25.50
N LEU A 814 15.46 13.15 26.68
CA LEU A 814 16.06 14.37 27.25
C LEU A 814 17.28 14.78 26.44
N THR A 815 17.41 16.10 26.21
CA THR A 815 18.59 16.70 25.54
C THR A 815 19.41 17.57 26.49
N ALA A 816 18.77 18.12 27.54
CA ALA A 816 19.44 18.95 28.53
C ALA A 816 18.68 18.92 29.86
N ALA A 817 19.37 19.23 30.96
CA ALA A 817 18.76 19.55 32.25
C ALA A 817 19.49 20.72 32.88
N VAL A 818 18.76 21.81 33.17
CA VAL A 818 19.30 23.02 33.74
C VAL A 818 18.54 23.36 35.00
N PHE A 819 19.25 23.73 36.07
CA PHE A 819 18.69 24.12 37.34
C PHE A 819 18.99 25.59 37.54
N THR A 820 18.00 26.38 37.97
CA THR A 820 18.17 27.81 38.33
C THR A 820 18.16 27.96 39.83
N GLY A 821 18.86 29.01 40.33
CA GLY A 821 19.07 29.28 41.78
C GLY A 821 20.18 28.43 42.41
N ALA A 822 20.34 27.17 42.05
CA ALA A 822 21.45 26.29 42.45
C ALA A 822 21.85 25.36 41.29
N SER A 823 23.06 24.86 41.33
CA SER A 823 23.61 23.95 40.28
C SER A 823 24.06 22.62 40.90
N PRO A 824 23.14 21.70 41.22
CA PRO A 824 23.49 20.42 41.84
C PRO A 824 24.23 19.52 40.87
N LYS A 825 25.12 18.67 41.41
CA LYS A 825 25.73 17.59 40.64
C LYS A 825 24.71 16.46 40.54
N VAL A 826 24.17 16.24 39.30
CA VAL A 826 23.15 15.21 39.07
C VAL A 826 23.79 13.95 38.50
N VAL A 827 23.43 12.80 39.05
CA VAL A 827 23.75 11.47 38.49
C VAL A 827 22.51 10.94 37.82
N TRP A 828 22.57 10.79 36.49
CA TRP A 828 21.45 10.34 35.70
C TRP A 828 21.45 8.83 35.47
N ARG A 829 20.29 8.24 35.61
CA ARG A 829 19.98 6.88 35.18
C ARG A 829 18.85 6.89 34.18
N ILE A 830 18.90 5.99 33.22
CA ILE A 830 17.94 5.91 32.10
C ILE A 830 17.42 4.49 31.91
N ARG A 831 16.15 4.37 31.65
CA ARG A 831 15.46 3.12 31.32
C ARG A 831 14.38 3.38 30.27
N GLY A 832 14.40 2.62 29.21
CA GLY A 832 13.34 2.51 28.23
C GLY A 832 12.97 1.04 28.05
N GLU A 833 12.59 0.68 26.84
CA GLU A 833 12.42 -0.72 26.47
C GLU A 833 13.75 -1.45 26.58
N GLY A 834 13.70 -2.68 27.08
CA GLY A 834 14.87 -3.60 27.10
C GLY A 834 15.23 -4.08 25.70
N PRO A 835 16.31 -4.89 25.56
CA PRO A 835 16.62 -5.50 24.27
C PRO A 835 15.39 -6.21 23.74
N PRO A 836 15.08 -6.05 22.42
CA PRO A 836 13.85 -6.53 21.85
C PRO A 836 13.67 -8.02 22.06
N ASP A 837 12.52 -8.38 22.57
CA ASP A 837 12.08 -9.77 22.66
C ASP A 837 11.85 -10.27 21.24
N PRO A 838 12.44 -11.40 20.83
CA PRO A 838 12.24 -11.96 19.50
C PRO A 838 10.76 -12.24 19.16
N VAL A 839 9.95 -12.55 20.18
CA VAL A 839 8.52 -12.84 20.02
C VAL A 839 7.72 -11.56 19.80
N ARG A 840 7.97 -10.53 20.61
CA ARG A 840 7.24 -9.26 20.50
C ARG A 840 7.73 -8.38 19.35
N GLY A 841 9.01 -8.48 19.03
CA GLY A 841 9.67 -7.65 18.04
C GLY A 841 9.86 -6.21 18.46
N PRO A 842 10.68 -5.44 17.74
CA PRO A 842 11.15 -4.14 18.20
C PRO A 842 10.04 -3.09 18.29
N LEU A 843 9.05 -3.13 17.39
CA LEU A 843 8.03 -2.09 17.26
C LEU A 843 6.79 -2.34 18.11
N ASN A 844 6.67 -3.46 18.80
CA ASN A 844 5.55 -3.79 19.68
C ASN A 844 5.78 -3.37 21.15
N ASN A 845 7.00 -3.09 21.54
CA ASN A 845 7.41 -2.84 22.91
C ASN A 845 7.54 -1.34 23.20
N GLY A 846 7.02 -0.91 24.35
CA GLY A 846 7.26 0.41 24.93
C GLY A 846 8.03 0.32 26.24
N GLY A 847 8.25 1.46 26.89
CA GLY A 847 9.05 1.58 28.12
C GLY A 847 8.24 1.68 29.40
N LEU A 848 6.93 1.50 29.37
CA LEU A 848 6.07 1.62 30.55
C LEU A 848 6.27 0.44 31.51
N HIS A 849 6.11 0.70 32.82
CA HIS A 849 6.20 -0.33 33.86
C HIS A 849 5.22 -1.47 33.63
N GLY A 850 3.96 -1.16 33.35
CA GLY A 850 2.95 -2.17 33.08
C GLY A 850 3.23 -3.05 31.87
N GLU A 851 3.92 -2.54 30.86
CA GLU A 851 4.38 -3.37 29.73
C GLU A 851 5.47 -4.36 30.19
N ARG A 852 6.44 -3.90 31.00
CA ARG A 852 7.49 -4.76 31.55
C ARG A 852 6.93 -5.84 32.49
N GLU A 853 5.86 -5.54 33.24
CA GLU A 853 5.15 -6.47 34.10
C GLU A 853 4.13 -7.35 33.36
N GLY A 854 3.92 -7.13 32.06
CA GLY A 854 3.00 -7.90 31.24
C GLY A 854 1.52 -7.62 31.51
N TRP A 855 1.18 -6.41 31.98
CA TRP A 855 -0.19 -6.03 32.33
C TRP A 855 -1.13 -6.03 31.11
N HIS A 856 -0.60 -5.92 29.92
CA HIS A 856 -1.34 -5.98 28.63
C HIS A 856 -1.55 -7.41 28.11
N LEU A 857 -0.93 -8.43 28.71
CA LEU A 857 -0.93 -9.80 28.19
C LEU A 857 -2.22 -10.56 28.57
N PRO A 858 -2.73 -11.44 27.71
CA PRO A 858 -3.77 -12.38 28.09
C PRO A 858 -3.34 -13.24 29.28
N GLY A 859 -4.30 -13.55 30.17
CA GLY A 859 -4.04 -14.38 31.36
C GLY A 859 -3.31 -13.66 32.49
N PHE A 860 -2.96 -12.40 32.38
CA PHE A 860 -2.47 -11.62 33.52
C PHE A 860 -3.55 -11.55 34.62
N ALA A 861 -3.16 -11.80 35.89
CA ALA A 861 -4.08 -11.77 37.03
C ALA A 861 -4.37 -10.34 37.47
N ASP A 862 -5.55 -9.83 37.13
CA ASP A 862 -5.99 -8.46 37.46
C ASP A 862 -7.11 -8.41 38.53
N ARG A 863 -7.31 -9.50 39.30
CA ARG A 863 -8.41 -9.60 40.31
C ARG A 863 -8.29 -8.60 41.45
N ASP A 864 -7.07 -8.18 41.74
CA ASP A 864 -6.73 -7.19 42.78
C ASP A 864 -6.77 -5.75 42.24
N TRP A 865 -7.07 -5.54 40.93
CA TRP A 865 -7.23 -4.23 40.36
C TRP A 865 -8.59 -3.64 40.73
N GLU A 866 -8.64 -2.31 40.82
CA GLU A 866 -9.86 -1.57 41.17
C GLU A 866 -10.90 -1.69 40.03
N PRO A 867 -12.14 -2.09 40.33
CA PRO A 867 -13.23 -2.04 39.36
C PRO A 867 -13.53 -0.59 38.96
N VAL A 868 -13.84 -0.38 37.68
CA VAL A 868 -14.14 0.96 37.14
C VAL A 868 -15.17 0.88 36.02
N ASP A 869 -16.04 1.87 35.97
CA ASP A 869 -16.96 2.11 34.86
C ASP A 869 -16.59 3.40 34.10
N PHE A 870 -16.79 3.44 32.79
CA PHE A 870 -16.63 4.65 32.02
C PHE A 870 -17.94 5.47 32.00
N PRO A 871 -17.86 6.82 31.96
CA PRO A 871 -16.70 7.68 31.80
C PRO A 871 -15.86 7.85 33.08
N VAL A 872 -14.55 7.88 32.90
CA VAL A 872 -13.61 8.17 34.01
C VAL A 872 -13.15 9.61 33.91
N SER A 873 -13.02 10.25 35.07
CA SER A 873 -12.35 11.55 35.20
C SER A 873 -11.35 11.45 36.37
N ALA A 874 -10.07 11.47 36.06
CA ALA A 874 -9.02 11.34 37.05
C ALA A 874 -8.21 12.64 37.12
N ARG A 875 -7.88 13.07 38.33
CA ARG A 875 -6.85 14.09 38.58
C ARG A 875 -5.56 13.34 38.93
N TYR A 876 -4.87 12.88 37.92
CA TYR A 876 -3.66 12.10 38.11
C TYR A 876 -2.66 12.43 36.99
N GLN A 877 -1.44 12.82 37.37
CA GLN A 877 -0.35 12.94 36.42
C GLN A 877 0.37 11.61 36.33
N GLY A 878 0.33 10.98 35.18
CA GLY A 878 0.99 9.69 34.97
C GLY A 878 0.18 8.74 34.10
N VAL A 879 0.44 7.45 34.30
CA VAL A 879 -0.16 6.38 33.52
C VAL A 879 -1.17 5.59 34.35
N THR A 880 -2.34 5.36 33.79
CA THR A 880 -3.36 4.46 34.36
C THR A 880 -3.66 3.36 33.32
N TRP A 881 -3.58 2.12 33.78
CA TRP A 881 -3.97 0.98 32.96
C TRP A 881 -5.44 0.63 33.21
N TYR A 882 -6.14 0.33 32.10
CA TYR A 882 -7.49 -0.19 32.08
C TYR A 882 -7.50 -1.51 31.35
N ARG A 883 -8.12 -2.54 31.92
CA ARG A 883 -8.24 -3.88 31.32
C ARG A 883 -9.65 -4.38 31.32
N THR A 884 -10.00 -5.14 30.30
CA THR A 884 -11.23 -5.94 30.22
C THR A 884 -11.02 -7.15 29.33
N THR A 885 -11.94 -8.10 29.42
CA THR A 885 -12.07 -9.21 28.48
C THR A 885 -13.44 -9.19 27.84
N PHE A 886 -13.52 -9.62 26.61
CA PHE A 886 -14.78 -9.76 25.89
C PHE A 886 -14.75 -11.00 24.99
N ARG A 887 -15.93 -11.55 24.69
CA ARG A 887 -16.06 -12.74 23.85
C ARG A 887 -16.81 -12.39 22.57
N LEU A 888 -16.23 -12.75 21.42
CA LEU A 888 -16.89 -12.71 20.12
C LEU A 888 -17.40 -14.09 19.70
N ALA A 889 -18.46 -14.10 18.91
CA ALA A 889 -19.11 -15.29 18.37
C ALA A 889 -19.56 -15.02 16.92
N VAL A 890 -18.63 -14.61 16.04
CA VAL A 890 -18.90 -14.37 14.63
C VAL A 890 -19.23 -15.73 13.96
N PRO A 891 -20.30 -15.82 13.14
CA PRO A 891 -20.58 -17.06 12.40
C PRO A 891 -19.39 -17.55 11.57
N GLY A 892 -19.27 -18.87 11.39
CA GLY A 892 -18.05 -19.50 10.87
C GLY A 892 -17.71 -19.18 9.42
N ASP A 893 -18.70 -18.82 8.66
CA ASP A 893 -18.63 -18.49 7.23
C ASP A 893 -18.70 -16.99 6.96
N VAL A 894 -18.60 -16.16 8.01
CA VAL A 894 -18.62 -14.70 7.91
C VAL A 894 -17.24 -14.12 8.18
N ASP A 895 -16.72 -13.38 7.23
CA ASP A 895 -15.61 -12.43 7.46
C ASP A 895 -16.21 -11.12 7.98
N ALA A 896 -15.86 -10.76 9.22
CA ALA A 896 -16.30 -9.53 9.85
C ALA A 896 -15.09 -8.72 10.28
N SER A 897 -15.01 -7.49 9.82
CA SER A 897 -14.00 -6.52 10.28
C SER A 897 -14.57 -5.73 11.46
N VAL A 898 -13.88 -5.77 12.58
CA VAL A 898 -14.28 -5.11 13.85
C VAL A 898 -13.27 -4.04 14.20
N GLY A 899 -13.76 -2.90 14.68
CA GLY A 899 -12.97 -1.80 15.19
C GLY A 899 -13.23 -1.54 16.68
N LEU A 900 -12.26 -0.90 17.33
CA LEU A 900 -12.41 -0.29 18.65
C LEU A 900 -12.61 1.21 18.44
N THR A 901 -13.72 1.74 18.92
CA THR A 901 -14.04 3.17 18.84
C THR A 901 -13.93 3.81 20.21
N LEU A 902 -13.10 4.85 20.28
CA LEU A 902 -13.00 5.79 21.40
C LEU A 902 -13.57 7.12 20.91
N GLU A 903 -14.65 7.56 21.50
CA GLU A 903 -15.42 8.72 21.05
C GLU A 903 -15.73 9.59 22.24
N ASP A 904 -14.83 10.52 22.51
CA ASP A 904 -14.86 11.34 23.70
C ASP A 904 -14.86 12.83 23.39
N ASP A 905 -15.33 13.61 24.35
CA ASP A 905 -15.26 15.06 24.31
C ASP A 905 -13.78 15.50 24.12
N PRO A 906 -13.46 16.34 23.13
CA PRO A 906 -12.11 16.83 22.88
C PRO A 906 -11.46 17.56 24.08
N TYR A 907 -12.26 18.05 25.05
CA TYR A 907 -11.74 18.62 26.30
C TYR A 907 -11.17 17.57 27.26
N ARG A 908 -11.38 16.28 27.01
CA ARG A 908 -10.71 15.19 27.73
C ARG A 908 -9.26 15.07 27.26
N ALA A 909 -8.34 15.63 28.00
CA ALA A 909 -6.94 15.68 27.62
C ALA A 909 -6.20 14.42 28.04
N TYR A 910 -6.30 13.35 27.25
CA TYR A 910 -5.56 12.10 27.46
C TYR A 910 -5.10 11.47 26.15
N ARG A 911 -4.13 10.57 26.26
CA ARG A 911 -3.72 9.68 25.19
C ARG A 911 -3.66 8.25 25.69
N ALA A 912 -3.97 7.31 24.81
CA ALA A 912 -3.96 5.89 25.13
C ALA A 912 -3.09 5.10 24.17
N GLN A 913 -2.30 4.17 24.71
CA GLN A 913 -1.72 3.08 23.96
C GLN A 913 -2.71 1.90 24.04
N ILE A 914 -3.03 1.31 22.89
CA ILE A 914 -4.08 0.29 22.75
C ILE A 914 -3.44 -1.08 22.58
N PHE A 915 -3.84 -2.06 23.41
CA PHE A 915 -3.35 -3.43 23.32
C PHE A 915 -4.51 -4.42 23.15
N LEU A 916 -4.42 -5.27 22.14
CA LEU A 916 -5.34 -6.39 21.90
C LEU A 916 -4.57 -7.71 21.99
N ASN A 917 -4.98 -8.59 22.87
CA ASN A 917 -4.33 -9.91 23.07
C ASN A 917 -2.81 -9.81 23.20
N GLY A 918 -2.31 -8.73 23.82
CA GLY A 918 -0.91 -8.45 24.03
C GLY A 918 -0.22 -7.67 22.88
N TRP A 919 -0.85 -7.53 21.73
CA TRP A 919 -0.33 -6.74 20.61
C TRP A 919 -0.63 -5.26 20.79
N ASN A 920 0.39 -4.42 20.63
CA ASN A 920 0.26 -2.98 20.60
C ASN A 920 -0.33 -2.53 19.24
N LEU A 921 -1.58 -2.10 19.22
CA LEU A 921 -2.27 -1.68 18.00
C LEU A 921 -2.01 -0.22 17.61
N GLY A 922 -1.45 0.58 18.52
CA GLY A 922 -1.15 1.98 18.25
C GLY A 922 -1.67 2.95 19.30
N GLN A 923 -1.73 4.22 18.92
CA GLN A 923 -1.98 5.33 19.84
C GLN A 923 -3.25 6.09 19.49
N TYR A 924 -3.98 6.48 20.55
CA TYR A 924 -5.07 7.43 20.50
C TYR A 924 -4.68 8.72 21.25
N ILE A 925 -4.88 9.89 20.65
CA ILE A 925 -4.72 11.19 21.28
C ILE A 925 -6.03 11.95 21.08
N ASN A 926 -6.85 12.00 22.15
CA ASN A 926 -8.23 12.46 22.06
C ASN A 926 -8.39 13.90 21.54
N ASN A 927 -7.59 14.82 22.05
CA ASN A 927 -7.69 16.25 21.71
C ASN A 927 -6.91 16.67 20.46
N VAL A 928 -6.35 15.71 19.73
CA VAL A 928 -5.61 15.92 18.48
C VAL A 928 -6.32 15.25 17.31
N GLY A 929 -6.64 13.97 17.44
CA GLY A 929 -7.29 13.22 16.37
C GLY A 929 -6.44 13.14 15.08
N PRO A 930 -7.07 12.86 13.91
CA PRO A 930 -8.53 12.69 13.71
C PRO A 930 -9.04 11.27 13.96
N GLN A 931 -8.18 10.30 14.26
CA GLN A 931 -8.58 8.90 14.38
C GLN A 931 -9.33 8.63 15.69
N HIS A 932 -10.53 8.08 15.60
CA HIS A 932 -11.35 7.64 16.72
C HIS A 932 -11.68 6.14 16.69
N THR A 933 -11.50 5.49 15.54
CA THR A 933 -11.75 4.05 15.37
C THR A 933 -10.49 3.35 14.93
N PHE A 934 -10.14 2.27 15.62
CA PHE A 934 -8.94 1.46 15.39
C PHE A 934 -9.35 0.08 14.91
N VAL A 935 -8.88 -0.33 13.75
CA VAL A 935 -9.15 -1.68 13.20
C VAL A 935 -8.50 -2.72 14.11
N LEU A 936 -9.26 -3.75 14.46
CA LEU A 936 -8.78 -4.91 15.20
C LEU A 936 -8.52 -6.05 14.21
N PRO A 937 -7.25 -6.32 13.82
CA PRO A 937 -6.97 -7.27 12.74
C PRO A 937 -7.42 -8.69 13.11
N ASN A 938 -8.22 -9.34 12.26
CA ASN A 938 -8.56 -10.74 12.41
C ASN A 938 -7.28 -11.59 12.45
N GLY A 939 -7.24 -12.58 13.34
CA GLY A 939 -6.04 -13.34 13.67
C GLY A 939 -5.46 -12.88 15.01
N ILE A 940 -5.15 -11.59 15.18
CA ILE A 940 -4.91 -10.98 16.50
C ILE A 940 -6.24 -10.92 17.26
N LEU A 941 -7.29 -10.38 16.64
CA LEU A 941 -8.67 -10.50 17.13
C LEU A 941 -9.16 -11.93 16.92
N ARG A 942 -9.56 -12.58 17.98
CA ARG A 942 -10.23 -13.88 17.95
C ARG A 942 -11.71 -13.67 17.69
N THR A 943 -12.13 -13.81 16.45
CA THR A 943 -13.53 -13.60 16.03
C THR A 943 -14.50 -14.62 16.65
N ARG A 944 -13.97 -15.74 17.17
CA ARG A 944 -14.68 -16.79 17.91
C ARG A 944 -13.87 -17.17 19.13
N GLY A 945 -14.07 -16.44 20.21
CA GLY A 945 -13.32 -16.68 21.44
C GLY A 945 -13.21 -15.46 22.33
N GLU A 946 -12.45 -15.63 23.38
CA GLU A 946 -12.16 -14.57 24.34
C GLU A 946 -10.99 -13.71 23.86
N ASN A 947 -11.13 -12.40 24.06
CA ASN A 947 -10.14 -11.39 23.76
C ASN A 947 -9.85 -10.57 25.00
N THR A 948 -8.59 -10.17 25.17
CA THR A 948 -8.14 -9.24 26.20
C THR A 948 -7.87 -7.89 25.57
N LEU A 949 -8.47 -6.85 26.12
CA LEU A 949 -8.23 -5.45 25.72
C LEU A 949 -7.60 -4.71 26.91
N ALA A 950 -6.50 -4.01 26.66
CA ALA A 950 -5.86 -3.14 27.64
C ALA A 950 -5.57 -1.76 27.03
N LEU A 951 -5.73 -0.72 27.85
CA LEU A 951 -5.42 0.67 27.50
C LEU A 951 -4.43 1.20 28.53
N ALA A 952 -3.26 1.66 28.09
CA ALA A 952 -2.33 2.42 28.91
C ALA A 952 -2.58 3.92 28.64
N VAL A 953 -3.21 4.58 29.60
CA VAL A 953 -3.70 5.95 29.45
C VAL A 953 -2.78 6.92 30.17
N LEU A 954 -2.14 7.82 29.41
CA LEU A 954 -1.36 8.93 29.97
C LEU A 954 -2.30 10.11 30.19
N SER A 955 -2.38 10.54 31.45
CA SER A 955 -3.24 11.63 31.89
C SER A 955 -2.43 12.75 32.48
N GLU A 956 -2.93 13.98 32.32
CA GLU A 956 -2.43 15.15 32.99
C GLU A 956 -3.28 15.45 34.23
N PHE A 957 -2.83 16.36 35.08
CA PHE A 957 -3.53 16.77 36.26
C PHE A 957 -4.73 17.70 35.94
N THR A 958 -5.67 17.19 35.12
CA THR A 958 -6.89 17.89 34.73
C THR A 958 -8.15 17.18 35.26
N THR A 959 -9.29 17.85 35.24
CA THR A 959 -10.56 17.28 35.72
C THR A 959 -11.22 16.32 34.74
N LEU A 960 -10.82 16.36 33.45
CA LEU A 960 -11.40 15.56 32.36
C LEU A 960 -10.38 14.63 31.69
N SER A 961 -9.53 14.01 32.51
CA SER A 961 -8.57 13.01 32.02
C SER A 961 -9.18 11.60 32.10
N GLY A 962 -8.87 10.77 31.10
CA GLY A 962 -9.28 9.37 31.04
C GLY A 962 -10.44 9.10 30.07
N PRO A 963 -10.65 7.82 29.72
CA PRO A 963 -11.62 7.42 28.71
C PRO A 963 -13.08 7.71 29.13
N GLY A 964 -13.90 8.13 28.19
CA GLY A 964 -15.34 8.34 28.36
C GLY A 964 -16.15 7.22 27.72
N THR A 965 -15.99 6.99 26.44
CA THR A 965 -16.73 5.96 25.69
C THR A 965 -15.76 5.05 24.94
N VAL A 966 -15.84 3.75 25.21
CA VAL A 966 -15.06 2.72 24.52
C VAL A 966 -16.01 1.61 24.08
N ARG A 967 -16.11 1.39 22.78
CA ARG A 967 -17.03 0.40 22.21
C ARG A 967 -16.44 -0.35 21.01
N LEU A 968 -16.97 -1.52 20.73
CA LEU A 968 -16.71 -2.22 19.48
C LEU A 968 -17.64 -1.69 18.38
N SER A 969 -17.13 -1.60 17.15
CA SER A 969 -17.84 -1.17 15.95
C SER A 969 -17.66 -2.19 14.83
N LEU A 970 -18.75 -2.51 14.14
CA LEU A 970 -18.66 -3.34 12.93
C LEU A 970 -18.31 -2.45 11.74
N LEU A 971 -17.17 -2.72 11.10
CA LEU A 971 -16.62 -1.91 10.00
C LEU A 971 -16.98 -2.49 8.63
N GLY A 972 -17.23 -3.80 8.57
CA GLY A 972 -17.62 -4.47 7.36
C GLY A 972 -17.88 -5.96 7.58
N ARG A 973 -18.58 -6.59 6.65
CA ARG A 973 -18.87 -8.02 6.70
C ARG A 973 -19.16 -8.60 5.32
N ALA A 974 -18.75 -9.84 5.12
CA ALA A 974 -19.09 -10.63 3.93
C ALA A 974 -19.32 -12.10 4.31
N LEU A 975 -20.17 -12.78 3.55
CA LEU A 975 -20.32 -14.24 3.64
C LEU A 975 -19.27 -14.86 2.73
N GLY A 976 -18.26 -15.51 3.29
CA GLY A 976 -17.08 -16.02 2.61
C GLY A 976 -15.81 -15.64 3.34
N GLY A 977 -14.90 -14.94 2.67
CA GLY A 977 -13.60 -14.54 3.21
C GLY A 977 -12.52 -15.59 2.99
N THR A 978 -11.40 -15.40 3.67
CA THR A 978 -10.28 -16.35 3.73
C THR A 978 -10.22 -17.01 5.09
N GLU A 979 -9.64 -18.22 5.15
CA GLU A 979 -9.33 -18.84 6.43
C GLU A 979 -8.30 -17.99 7.18
N VAL A 980 -8.59 -17.65 8.44
CA VAL A 980 -7.74 -16.80 9.28
C VAL A 980 -7.17 -17.61 10.43
N SER A 981 -5.85 -17.73 10.45
CA SER A 981 -5.11 -18.36 11.55
C SER A 981 -4.95 -17.39 12.72
N VAL A 982 -4.96 -17.92 13.93
CA VAL A 982 -4.70 -17.12 15.13
C VAL A 982 -3.24 -16.69 15.15
N VAL A 983 -3.02 -15.40 15.30
CA VAL A 983 -1.69 -14.83 15.56
C VAL A 983 -1.39 -15.01 17.05
N PRO A 984 -0.26 -15.67 17.40
CA PRO A 984 0.08 -15.89 18.81
C PRO A 984 0.23 -14.58 19.57
N SER A 985 -0.23 -14.55 20.82
CA SER A 985 0.04 -13.43 21.72
C SER A 985 1.55 -13.34 21.95
N PRO A 986 2.14 -12.15 21.96
CA PRO A 986 3.53 -11.99 22.36
C PRO A 986 3.74 -12.44 23.81
N GLY A 987 4.88 -13.06 24.10
CA GLY A 987 5.30 -13.43 25.45
C GLY A 987 5.69 -12.21 26.30
N ARG A 988 6.12 -12.47 27.55
CA ARG A 988 6.71 -11.46 28.44
C ARG A 988 8.08 -11.00 27.96
#